data_7e23ed0538985c22406bb3f794952c33
#
_entry.id   7e23ed0538985c22406bb3f794952c33
#
_cell.length_a   1.000
_cell.length_b   1.000
_cell.length_c   1.000
_cell.angle_alpha   90.00
_cell.angle_beta   90.00
_cell.angle_gamma   90.00
#
_symmetry.space_group_name_H-M   'P 1'
#
loop_
_entity.id
_entity.type
_entity.pdbx_description
1 polymer ?
#
loop_
_entity_poly.entity_id
_entity_poly.type
_entity_poly.pdbx_seq_one_letter_code
_entity_poly.pdbx_strand_id
1 'polypeptide(L)'
;MRLFLVFSILGMALGGALEWDRLPDLPDREGFAGVFSGVVSEGEEDFLVVAGGANFPEGRPWEDGKKFYYDGIYILPLKEDSEWRTAAVKLPIKVGYGMSVSLKSGKCLFMGGKNEAGSRAEVLELSMALGKVKISRIGNLPRAISEGVAAVVDGEILVGSGGDGEKTQREIFKLMRPNLTTVRWESLGWPEDARGRMYPVAGVKGGKFYLFGGRDFAESDEKNVNRIFGLDFLKDCWELNLSLGTWKRLADLPEAKSAAPSMAVPIGASSLLMLGGVPVDFWRDQVAARPEINGQGMEHPGFPASILSYNIATDQWTEAGSLPIAGTFAPVTTPVVFWDDKVIIPTGEIKPGVRSPQVLIAEMGESKLSFGLLNWIVVAVYLLGMVAIGFWFMKKESASSTEAYFRGGQKVPFWVAGLSIFATMLSAITFMAVPGVAYAKDWNGYIGQWPILIIVPLVVMFYLPFYRRLNITTAYEYLEKRFNVATRVIGSVTFMLFHIGRVAIVLYLPALALSSVTDINVFAAITVIGILCVIYTVMGGIEAVVWTDAIQALVLIGGALLCFGLIVSQVDGGLGAISSAMSEQGKGITASWTFNDISIGKESTSGFVFFVAFMLANLPSYTSGQDVVQRYVTTSSEKEAAKSLWMNIVMVLAGSAIFFGLGTALFVFYQENPELMDPTLPAKDSVLPFFIMQNLPVGVAGLIIAGVFAAAQSTISSSLNSVATAFVTDVYGRLLKPESLDDQRLGVAKWVVVILGVVGIGISCVLAKMGTDGVFMLFNRFIGFALGPLGGLFALGIFSRRPNGLAGLVALICGVLTVTVTYFLNEAGVIDLMPLLYGAVGFLTTLGTGVVLGFWLRASDENVRGLTIWTQKK
;
A
#
# COMPACT_ATOMS: atom_id res chain seq x y z
N MET A 1 16.55 -32.78 3.21
CA MET A 1 15.64 -31.69 3.64
C MET A 1 14.70 -31.24 2.52
N ARG A 2 15.12 -31.17 1.26
CA ARG A 2 14.23 -30.87 0.11
C ARG A 2 13.07 -31.89 -0.09
N LEU A 3 13.24 -33.17 0.27
CA LEU A 3 12.19 -34.19 0.09
C LEU A 3 11.06 -34.16 1.14
N PHE A 4 11.26 -33.56 2.32
CA PHE A 4 10.22 -33.47 3.35
C PHE A 4 9.29 -32.27 3.15
N LEU A 5 9.73 -31.22 2.45
CA LEU A 5 8.92 -30.05 2.13
C LEU A 5 7.94 -30.28 0.95
N VAL A 6 8.29 -31.14 0.00
CA VAL A 6 7.45 -31.45 -1.17
C VAL A 6 6.18 -32.23 -0.79
N PHE A 7 6.16 -32.99 0.29
CA PHE A 7 4.99 -33.76 0.70
C PHE A 7 3.93 -33.00 1.50
N SER A 8 4.24 -31.81 2.03
CA SER A 8 3.24 -30.94 2.69
C SER A 8 2.58 -29.92 1.74
N ILE A 9 3.12 -29.74 0.54
CA ILE A 9 2.63 -28.77 -0.45
C ILE A 9 1.55 -29.36 -1.38
N LEU A 10 1.43 -30.69 -1.47
CA LEU A 10 0.49 -31.35 -2.40
C LEU A 10 -0.98 -31.40 -1.93
N GLY A 11 -1.36 -30.69 -0.90
CA GLY A 11 -2.69 -30.79 -0.29
C GLY A 11 -3.51 -29.51 -0.14
N MET A 12 -2.99 -28.35 -0.49
CA MET A 12 -3.79 -27.11 -0.47
C MET A 12 -4.08 -26.67 -1.90
N ALA A 13 -5.26 -27.06 -2.41
CA ALA A 13 -5.85 -26.30 -3.49
C ALA A 13 -6.00 -24.86 -2.99
N LEU A 14 -5.18 -23.93 -3.50
CA LEU A 14 -5.46 -22.49 -3.41
C LEU A 14 -6.89 -22.31 -3.90
N GLY A 15 -7.79 -21.87 -3.05
CA GLY A 15 -9.12 -21.40 -3.48
C GLY A 15 -8.88 -20.48 -4.67
N GLY A 16 -9.64 -20.64 -5.76
CA GLY A 16 -9.39 -19.88 -6.98
C GLY A 16 -9.34 -18.37 -6.67
N ALA A 17 -8.42 -17.65 -7.30
CA ALA A 17 -8.31 -16.21 -7.16
C ALA A 17 -9.62 -15.45 -7.44
N LEU A 18 -10.54 -16.11 -8.14
CA LEU A 18 -11.87 -15.65 -8.49
C LEU A 18 -12.89 -16.75 -8.18
N GLU A 19 -13.93 -16.41 -7.43
CA GLU A 19 -15.09 -17.29 -7.19
C GLU A 19 -16.17 -16.98 -8.23
N TRP A 20 -16.42 -17.92 -9.13
CA TRP A 20 -17.26 -17.73 -10.30
C TRP A 20 -18.71 -18.16 -10.05
N ASP A 21 -19.63 -17.36 -10.61
CA ASP A 21 -21.08 -17.65 -10.71
C ASP A 21 -21.60 -17.18 -12.08
N ARG A 22 -22.91 -17.27 -12.30
CA ARG A 22 -23.58 -16.87 -13.54
C ARG A 22 -24.69 -15.88 -13.28
N LEU A 23 -24.73 -14.84 -14.10
CA LEU A 23 -25.93 -14.01 -14.27
C LEU A 23 -26.85 -14.64 -15.34
N PRO A 24 -28.12 -14.21 -15.42
CA PRO A 24 -29.02 -14.66 -16.48
C PRO A 24 -28.39 -14.50 -17.87
N ASP A 25 -28.57 -15.52 -18.73
CA ASP A 25 -28.06 -15.50 -20.09
C ASP A 25 -28.71 -14.36 -20.89
N LEU A 26 -27.98 -13.81 -21.86
CA LEU A 26 -28.49 -12.81 -22.77
C LEU A 26 -29.73 -13.33 -23.52
N PRO A 27 -30.74 -12.47 -23.84
CA PRO A 27 -31.95 -12.87 -24.57
C PRO A 27 -31.68 -13.41 -25.97
N ASP A 28 -30.54 -13.07 -26.58
CA ASP A 28 -30.16 -13.64 -27.87
C ASP A 28 -29.58 -15.04 -27.68
N ARG A 29 -30.12 -16.04 -28.43
CA ARG A 29 -29.73 -17.45 -28.27
C ARG A 29 -28.30 -17.79 -28.72
N GLU A 30 -27.79 -17.03 -29.67
CA GLU A 30 -26.45 -17.20 -30.22
C GLU A 30 -25.41 -16.46 -29.36
N GLY A 31 -25.80 -15.38 -28.70
CA GLY A 31 -24.86 -14.45 -28.06
C GLY A 31 -24.05 -13.66 -29.10
N PHE A 32 -23.11 -12.88 -28.65
CA PHE A 32 -22.37 -11.96 -29.50
C PHE A 32 -20.86 -12.01 -29.20
N ALA A 33 -20.05 -11.62 -30.19
CA ALA A 33 -18.64 -11.27 -30.01
C ALA A 33 -18.45 -9.76 -30.27
N GLY A 34 -17.49 -9.16 -29.58
CA GLY A 34 -17.16 -7.75 -29.79
C GLY A 34 -18.25 -6.79 -29.34
N VAL A 35 -18.99 -7.10 -28.27
CA VAL A 35 -20.00 -6.20 -27.68
C VAL A 35 -19.33 -5.01 -27.00
N PHE A 36 -20.06 -3.90 -26.91
CA PHE A 36 -19.80 -2.88 -25.91
C PHE A 36 -20.52 -3.26 -24.61
N SER A 37 -19.86 -3.08 -23.48
CA SER A 37 -20.50 -3.32 -22.19
C SER A 37 -19.93 -2.44 -21.10
N GLY A 38 -20.73 -2.21 -20.06
CA GLY A 38 -20.31 -1.47 -18.87
C GLY A 38 -21.45 -1.37 -17.86
N VAL A 39 -21.16 -0.86 -16.68
CA VAL A 39 -22.13 -0.56 -15.65
C VAL A 39 -22.56 0.91 -15.76
N VAL A 40 -23.85 1.15 -15.74
CA VAL A 40 -24.46 2.48 -15.62
C VAL A 40 -25.34 2.54 -14.39
N SER A 41 -25.36 3.70 -13.71
CA SER A 41 -26.09 3.86 -12.44
C SER A 41 -27.18 4.91 -12.55
N GLU A 42 -28.29 4.70 -11.85
CA GLU A 42 -29.36 5.68 -11.63
C GLU A 42 -29.75 5.67 -10.14
N GLY A 43 -29.36 6.70 -9.41
CA GLY A 43 -29.50 6.71 -7.95
C GLY A 43 -28.62 5.66 -7.29
N GLU A 44 -29.23 4.74 -6.55
CA GLU A 44 -28.55 3.61 -5.90
C GLU A 44 -28.68 2.29 -6.70
N GLU A 45 -29.29 2.32 -7.88
CA GLU A 45 -29.43 1.13 -8.72
C GLU A 45 -28.37 1.10 -9.82
N ASP A 46 -27.71 -0.06 -9.97
CA ASP A 46 -26.73 -0.33 -11.01
C ASP A 46 -27.29 -1.28 -12.07
N PHE A 47 -26.89 -1.05 -13.30
CA PHE A 47 -27.35 -1.80 -14.46
C PHE A 47 -26.17 -2.21 -15.34
N LEU A 48 -26.08 -3.51 -15.63
CA LEU A 48 -25.19 -4.00 -16.69
C LEU A 48 -25.83 -3.69 -18.05
N VAL A 49 -25.08 -3.02 -18.90
CA VAL A 49 -25.49 -2.74 -20.28
C VAL A 49 -24.62 -3.56 -21.22
N VAL A 50 -25.26 -4.25 -22.19
CA VAL A 50 -24.59 -4.94 -23.30
C VAL A 50 -25.19 -4.42 -24.60
N ALA A 51 -24.35 -3.97 -25.53
CA ALA A 51 -24.83 -3.30 -26.74
C ALA A 51 -24.01 -3.69 -27.98
N GLY A 52 -24.65 -3.72 -29.13
CA GLY A 52 -24.01 -4.05 -30.42
C GLY A 52 -23.47 -5.46 -30.48
N GLY A 53 -22.27 -5.62 -31.10
CA GLY A 53 -21.65 -6.91 -31.31
C GLY A 53 -21.97 -7.58 -32.63
N ALA A 54 -21.49 -8.81 -32.82
CA ALA A 54 -21.69 -9.56 -34.07
C ALA A 54 -21.81 -11.07 -33.82
N ASN A 55 -22.67 -11.73 -34.64
CA ASN A 55 -22.78 -13.20 -34.67
C ASN A 55 -23.02 -13.73 -36.10
N PHE A 56 -23.41 -14.99 -36.22
CA PHE A 56 -23.68 -15.68 -37.48
C PHE A 56 -25.05 -16.38 -37.44
N PRO A 57 -26.17 -15.63 -37.56
CA PRO A 57 -27.52 -16.20 -37.37
C PRO A 57 -27.98 -17.09 -38.52
N GLU A 58 -27.43 -16.94 -39.74
CA GLU A 58 -27.82 -17.66 -40.95
C GLU A 58 -26.87 -18.81 -41.32
N GLY A 59 -26.05 -19.29 -40.41
CA GLY A 59 -25.07 -20.32 -40.63
C GLY A 59 -23.67 -19.91 -40.18
N ARG A 60 -22.83 -20.86 -39.92
CA ARG A 60 -21.47 -20.66 -39.43
C ARG A 60 -20.49 -20.23 -40.54
N PRO A 61 -19.33 -19.66 -40.24
CA PRO A 61 -18.34 -19.28 -41.24
C PRO A 61 -17.93 -20.42 -42.19
N TRP A 62 -17.88 -21.65 -41.72
CA TRP A 62 -17.55 -22.84 -42.51
C TRP A 62 -18.75 -23.42 -43.28
N GLU A 63 -19.95 -22.83 -43.14
CA GLU A 63 -21.18 -23.12 -43.84
C GLU A 63 -21.54 -21.95 -44.78
N ASP A 64 -20.59 -21.11 -45.16
CA ASP A 64 -20.75 -19.87 -45.94
C ASP A 64 -21.65 -18.82 -45.27
N GLY A 65 -21.87 -18.91 -43.93
CA GLY A 65 -22.64 -17.99 -43.16
C GLY A 65 -21.99 -16.60 -43.07
N LYS A 66 -22.82 -15.56 -43.22
CA LYS A 66 -22.38 -14.18 -43.14
C LYS A 66 -22.41 -13.64 -41.72
N LYS A 67 -21.43 -12.78 -41.41
CA LYS A 67 -21.37 -12.07 -40.14
C LYS A 67 -22.35 -10.90 -40.14
N PHE A 68 -23.20 -10.83 -39.11
CA PHE A 68 -24.14 -9.73 -38.91
C PHE A 68 -23.69 -8.88 -37.72
N TYR A 69 -23.84 -7.54 -37.86
CA TYR A 69 -23.60 -6.57 -36.79
C TYR A 69 -24.94 -6.06 -36.26
N TYR A 70 -25.00 -5.73 -34.99
CA TYR A 70 -26.20 -5.36 -34.29
C TYR A 70 -26.16 -3.94 -33.73
N ASP A 71 -27.32 -3.36 -33.44
CA ASP A 71 -27.54 -2.05 -32.84
C ASP A 71 -28.36 -2.16 -31.54
N GLY A 72 -28.79 -3.36 -31.17
CA GLY A 72 -29.57 -3.62 -29.97
C GLY A 72 -28.83 -3.30 -28.67
N ILE A 73 -29.55 -2.95 -27.61
CA ILE A 73 -29.06 -2.70 -26.27
C ILE A 73 -29.86 -3.52 -25.29
N TYR A 74 -29.17 -4.31 -24.48
CA TYR A 74 -29.71 -5.13 -23.42
C TYR A 74 -29.31 -4.55 -22.08
N ILE A 75 -30.19 -4.59 -21.07
CA ILE A 75 -29.99 -4.02 -19.75
C ILE A 75 -30.38 -5.07 -18.71
N LEU A 76 -29.51 -5.33 -17.76
CA LEU A 76 -29.78 -6.18 -16.60
C LEU A 76 -29.62 -5.35 -15.33
N PRO A 77 -30.65 -5.18 -14.49
CA PRO A 77 -30.47 -4.62 -13.15
C PRO A 77 -29.54 -5.56 -12.32
N LEU A 78 -28.53 -5.00 -11.66
CA LEU A 78 -27.57 -5.80 -10.88
C LEU A 78 -28.08 -5.99 -9.44
N LYS A 79 -29.17 -6.72 -9.32
CA LYS A 79 -29.80 -7.14 -8.05
C LYS A 79 -30.36 -8.56 -8.18
N GLU A 80 -30.69 -9.19 -7.07
CA GLU A 80 -31.26 -10.55 -7.03
C GLU A 80 -32.53 -10.67 -7.91
N ASP A 81 -32.69 -11.82 -8.50
CA ASP A 81 -33.86 -12.21 -9.33
C ASP A 81 -34.19 -11.24 -10.51
N SER A 82 -33.17 -10.63 -11.08
CA SER A 82 -33.31 -9.69 -12.19
C SER A 82 -33.38 -10.38 -13.54
N GLU A 83 -34.13 -9.80 -14.47
CA GLU A 83 -34.23 -10.25 -15.83
C GLU A 83 -33.73 -9.20 -16.83
N TRP A 84 -33.21 -9.67 -17.97
CA TRP A 84 -32.80 -8.80 -19.06
C TRP A 84 -33.98 -8.07 -19.67
N ARG A 85 -33.75 -6.79 -20.00
CA ARG A 85 -34.69 -5.94 -20.75
C ARG A 85 -34.02 -5.43 -22.01
N THR A 86 -34.74 -5.42 -23.12
CA THR A 86 -34.27 -4.75 -24.34
C THR A 86 -34.60 -3.27 -24.26
N ALA A 87 -33.64 -2.39 -24.45
CA ALA A 87 -33.88 -0.95 -24.49
C ALA A 87 -34.70 -0.57 -25.73
N ALA A 88 -35.59 0.40 -25.56
CA ALA A 88 -36.36 0.97 -26.70
C ALA A 88 -35.46 1.78 -27.66
N VAL A 89 -34.35 2.32 -27.12
CA VAL A 89 -33.34 3.05 -27.89
C VAL A 89 -32.28 2.06 -28.40
N LYS A 90 -31.78 2.29 -29.60
CA LYS A 90 -30.74 1.51 -30.27
C LYS A 90 -29.48 2.34 -30.44
N LEU A 91 -28.34 1.69 -30.66
CA LEU A 91 -27.14 2.37 -31.12
C LEU A 91 -27.41 3.08 -32.46
N PRO A 92 -26.77 4.24 -32.70
CA PRO A 92 -26.98 5.00 -33.95
C PRO A 92 -26.62 4.22 -35.23
N ILE A 93 -25.73 3.23 -35.11
CA ILE A 93 -25.26 2.36 -36.18
C ILE A 93 -25.10 0.93 -35.65
N LYS A 94 -25.22 -0.04 -36.54
CA LYS A 94 -24.83 -1.42 -36.25
C LYS A 94 -23.32 -1.50 -36.17
N VAL A 95 -22.79 -1.98 -35.04
CA VAL A 95 -21.37 -1.94 -34.78
C VAL A 95 -20.95 -2.98 -33.73
N GLY A 96 -19.73 -3.50 -33.85
CA GLY A 96 -19.10 -4.38 -32.86
C GLY A 96 -17.59 -4.15 -32.81
N TYR A 97 -16.90 -4.88 -31.94
CA TYR A 97 -15.46 -4.84 -31.79
C TYR A 97 -14.88 -3.45 -31.44
N GLY A 98 -15.68 -2.64 -30.77
CA GLY A 98 -15.24 -1.36 -30.20
C GLY A 98 -14.73 -1.49 -28.77
N MET A 99 -14.47 -0.35 -28.17
CA MET A 99 -13.95 -0.23 -26.81
C MET A 99 -14.96 0.42 -25.89
N SER A 100 -15.05 -0.03 -24.64
CA SER A 100 -15.97 0.53 -23.65
C SER A 100 -15.30 0.74 -22.30
N VAL A 101 -15.76 1.78 -21.58
CA VAL A 101 -15.35 2.05 -20.19
C VAL A 101 -16.53 2.52 -19.37
N SER A 102 -16.63 2.03 -18.12
CA SER A 102 -17.54 2.55 -17.11
C SER A 102 -16.87 3.71 -16.36
N LEU A 103 -17.63 4.76 -16.07
CA LEU A 103 -17.15 5.95 -15.39
C LEU A 103 -17.73 6.01 -13.96
N LYS A 104 -16.96 6.52 -13.02
CA LYS A 104 -17.41 6.77 -11.63
C LYS A 104 -18.66 7.66 -11.54
N SER A 105 -19.01 8.37 -12.60
CA SER A 105 -20.24 9.17 -12.69
C SER A 105 -21.50 8.34 -13.00
N GLY A 106 -21.44 7.02 -13.01
CA GLY A 106 -22.55 6.13 -13.37
C GLY A 106 -22.90 6.15 -14.86
N LYS A 107 -21.96 6.50 -15.72
CA LYS A 107 -22.11 6.51 -17.19
C LYS A 107 -21.11 5.58 -17.84
N CYS A 108 -21.39 5.16 -19.09
CA CYS A 108 -20.44 4.42 -19.93
C CYS A 108 -20.07 5.21 -21.18
N LEU A 109 -18.84 5.02 -21.65
CA LEU A 109 -18.41 5.45 -22.98
C LEU A 109 -18.23 4.23 -23.89
N PHE A 110 -18.79 4.31 -25.11
CA PHE A 110 -18.58 3.36 -26.19
C PHE A 110 -17.86 4.06 -27.32
N MET A 111 -16.77 3.49 -27.78
CA MET A 111 -15.82 4.17 -28.66
C MET A 111 -15.40 3.29 -29.81
N GLY A 112 -15.43 3.83 -31.04
CA GLY A 112 -14.96 3.15 -32.26
C GLY A 112 -15.73 1.88 -32.59
N GLY A 113 -15.00 0.82 -32.94
CA GLY A 113 -15.55 -0.45 -33.42
C GLY A 113 -15.57 -0.55 -34.93
N LYS A 114 -16.19 -1.60 -35.46
CA LYS A 114 -16.33 -1.82 -36.93
C LYS A 114 -17.66 -2.41 -37.30
N ASN A 115 -18.01 -2.27 -38.57
CA ASN A 115 -19.13 -2.95 -39.23
C ASN A 115 -18.73 -3.32 -40.66
N GLU A 116 -19.71 -3.63 -41.50
CA GLU A 116 -19.48 -3.97 -42.90
C GLU A 116 -18.80 -2.86 -43.74
N ALA A 117 -18.97 -1.60 -43.33
CA ALA A 117 -18.35 -0.43 -43.99
C ALA A 117 -16.92 -0.10 -43.48
N GLY A 118 -16.36 -0.89 -42.54
CA GLY A 118 -15.05 -0.71 -41.97
C GLY A 118 -15.03 -0.15 -40.55
N SER A 119 -13.87 0.26 -40.05
CA SER A 119 -13.67 0.77 -38.69
C SER A 119 -14.30 2.15 -38.52
N ARG A 120 -14.69 2.46 -37.28
CA ARG A 120 -15.46 3.63 -36.86
C ARG A 120 -14.67 4.50 -35.90
N ALA A 121 -15.10 5.76 -35.74
CA ALA A 121 -14.46 6.71 -34.84
C ALA A 121 -15.42 7.34 -33.82
N GLU A 122 -16.73 7.04 -33.90
CA GLU A 122 -17.72 7.64 -33.04
C GLU A 122 -17.46 7.36 -31.55
N VAL A 123 -17.70 8.37 -30.69
CA VAL A 123 -17.67 8.25 -29.23
C VAL A 123 -19.07 8.55 -28.69
N LEU A 124 -19.69 7.55 -28.07
CA LEU A 124 -21.03 7.58 -27.52
C LEU A 124 -20.97 7.55 -26.00
N GLU A 125 -21.74 8.42 -25.34
CA GLU A 125 -21.98 8.39 -23.90
C GLU A 125 -23.36 7.77 -23.63
N LEU A 126 -23.39 6.74 -22.77
CA LEU A 126 -24.61 6.12 -22.28
C LEU A 126 -24.81 6.48 -20.81
N SER A 127 -26.08 6.74 -20.47
CA SER A 127 -26.52 6.95 -19.09
C SER A 127 -27.94 6.40 -18.90
N MET A 128 -28.32 6.20 -17.64
CA MET A 128 -29.71 5.92 -17.27
C MET A 128 -30.41 7.21 -16.85
N ALA A 129 -31.68 7.36 -17.24
CA ALA A 129 -32.57 8.44 -16.81
C ALA A 129 -34.00 7.99 -16.84
N LEU A 130 -34.72 8.06 -15.72
CA LEU A 130 -36.10 7.63 -15.55
C LEU A 130 -36.31 6.17 -15.98
N GLY A 131 -35.39 5.27 -15.61
CA GLY A 131 -35.42 3.85 -15.94
C GLY A 131 -35.18 3.54 -17.44
N LYS A 132 -34.71 4.51 -18.23
CA LYS A 132 -34.45 4.38 -19.66
C LYS A 132 -33.02 4.74 -20.03
N VAL A 133 -32.46 4.02 -20.99
CA VAL A 133 -31.15 4.35 -21.57
C VAL A 133 -31.24 5.63 -22.38
N LYS A 134 -30.32 6.52 -22.15
CA LYS A 134 -30.06 7.72 -22.94
C LYS A 134 -28.70 7.61 -23.60
N ILE A 135 -28.64 7.86 -24.91
CA ILE A 135 -27.42 7.84 -25.70
C ILE A 135 -27.16 9.22 -26.27
N SER A 136 -25.94 9.69 -26.18
CA SER A 136 -25.50 10.92 -26.83
C SER A 136 -24.13 10.71 -27.50
N ARG A 137 -24.01 11.21 -28.74
CA ARG A 137 -22.70 11.29 -29.39
C ARG A 137 -21.98 12.51 -28.87
N ILE A 138 -20.81 12.27 -28.26
CA ILE A 138 -19.99 13.33 -27.63
C ILE A 138 -18.79 13.73 -28.47
N GLY A 139 -18.46 12.98 -29.52
CA GLY A 139 -17.36 13.31 -30.41
C GLY A 139 -16.88 12.13 -31.25
N ASN A 140 -15.62 12.22 -31.69
CA ASN A 140 -14.93 11.17 -32.42
C ASN A 140 -13.55 10.92 -31.83
N LEU A 141 -13.04 9.70 -32.01
CA LEU A 141 -11.62 9.36 -31.88
C LEU A 141 -10.81 10.10 -32.95
N PRO A 142 -9.51 10.33 -32.72
CA PRO A 142 -8.62 10.94 -33.70
C PRO A 142 -8.56 10.15 -35.04
N ARG A 143 -8.77 8.84 -34.96
CA ARG A 143 -8.79 7.89 -36.09
C ARG A 143 -9.90 6.88 -35.86
N ALA A 144 -10.33 6.22 -36.93
CA ALA A 144 -11.21 5.07 -36.84
C ALA A 144 -10.42 3.89 -36.24
N ILE A 145 -10.90 3.30 -35.16
CA ILE A 145 -10.24 2.23 -34.42
C ILE A 145 -11.24 1.13 -34.08
N SER A 146 -10.88 -0.10 -34.40
CA SER A 146 -11.57 -1.30 -33.91
C SER A 146 -10.55 -2.24 -33.26
N GLU A 147 -11.04 -3.17 -32.41
CA GLU A 147 -10.18 -4.23 -31.82
C GLU A 147 -9.05 -3.67 -30.95
N GLY A 148 -9.23 -2.46 -30.44
CA GLY A 148 -8.32 -1.77 -29.55
C GLY A 148 -8.65 -1.98 -28.07
N VAL A 149 -8.09 -1.12 -27.24
CA VAL A 149 -8.32 -1.11 -25.79
C VAL A 149 -8.75 0.27 -25.30
N ALA A 150 -9.50 0.28 -24.20
CA ALA A 150 -9.77 1.49 -23.44
C ALA A 150 -9.68 1.19 -21.94
N ALA A 151 -9.24 2.17 -21.18
CA ALA A 151 -9.06 2.05 -19.74
C ALA A 151 -9.26 3.39 -19.03
N VAL A 152 -9.60 3.34 -17.73
CA VAL A 152 -9.63 4.52 -16.86
C VAL A 152 -8.49 4.40 -15.87
N VAL A 153 -7.52 5.33 -15.91
CA VAL A 153 -6.34 5.37 -15.02
C VAL A 153 -6.39 6.67 -14.24
N ASP A 154 -6.54 6.60 -12.93
CA ASP A 154 -6.64 7.77 -12.04
C ASP A 154 -7.67 8.83 -12.50
N GLY A 155 -8.78 8.36 -13.09
CA GLY A 155 -9.86 9.21 -13.62
C GLY A 155 -9.63 9.69 -15.06
N GLU A 156 -8.45 9.47 -15.63
CA GLU A 156 -8.11 9.75 -17.01
C GLU A 156 -8.54 8.60 -17.94
N ILE A 157 -9.16 8.90 -19.06
CA ILE A 157 -9.63 7.90 -20.02
C ILE A 157 -8.59 7.74 -21.13
N LEU A 158 -8.05 6.54 -21.25
CA LEU A 158 -7.12 6.14 -22.30
C LEU A 158 -7.81 5.26 -23.33
N VAL A 159 -7.46 5.43 -24.60
CA VAL A 159 -7.94 4.60 -25.70
C VAL A 159 -6.89 4.50 -26.79
N GLY A 160 -6.78 3.37 -27.44
CA GLY A 160 -5.86 3.25 -28.56
C GLY A 160 -5.51 1.82 -28.91
N SER A 161 -4.37 1.65 -29.58
CA SER A 161 -4.05 0.38 -30.22
C SER A 161 -5.16 -0.02 -31.21
N GLY A 162 -5.31 -1.30 -31.54
CA GLY A 162 -6.32 -1.76 -32.51
C GLY A 162 -5.94 -1.53 -33.95
N GLY A 163 -6.90 -1.58 -34.86
CA GLY A 163 -6.67 -1.41 -36.28
C GLY A 163 -7.78 -0.65 -37.00
N ASP A 164 -7.49 -0.22 -38.22
CA ASP A 164 -8.46 0.39 -39.13
C ASP A 164 -9.01 -0.60 -40.19
N GLY A 165 -8.53 -1.84 -40.16
CA GLY A 165 -8.84 -2.89 -41.12
C GLY A 165 -7.69 -3.19 -42.10
N GLU A 166 -6.76 -2.28 -42.27
CA GLU A 166 -5.58 -2.44 -43.14
C GLU A 166 -4.27 -2.41 -42.34
N LYS A 167 -4.23 -1.60 -41.28
CA LYS A 167 -3.05 -1.38 -40.42
C LYS A 167 -3.41 -1.39 -38.95
N THR A 168 -2.44 -1.82 -38.13
CA THR A 168 -2.50 -1.65 -36.69
C THR A 168 -2.08 -0.25 -36.30
N GLN A 169 -2.67 0.27 -35.21
CA GLN A 169 -2.36 1.58 -34.70
C GLN A 169 -1.23 1.49 -33.64
N ARG A 170 -0.33 2.49 -33.65
CA ARG A 170 0.81 2.61 -32.74
C ARG A 170 0.66 3.88 -31.91
N GLU A 171 -0.48 4.03 -31.24
CA GLU A 171 -0.78 5.20 -30.39
C GLU A 171 -1.76 4.84 -29.27
N ILE A 172 -1.57 5.48 -28.11
CA ILE A 172 -2.55 5.58 -27.06
C ILE A 172 -2.93 7.05 -26.92
N PHE A 173 -4.22 7.30 -26.89
CA PHE A 173 -4.78 8.64 -26.73
C PHE A 173 -5.40 8.80 -25.36
N LYS A 174 -5.18 9.95 -24.74
CA LYS A 174 -5.82 10.39 -23.52
C LYS A 174 -6.96 11.36 -23.86
N LEU A 175 -8.13 11.13 -23.26
CA LEU A 175 -9.28 12.01 -23.42
C LEU A 175 -9.11 13.29 -22.64
N MET A 176 -9.07 14.40 -23.34
CA MET A 176 -9.12 15.75 -22.78
C MET A 176 -10.52 16.32 -22.92
N ARG A 177 -11.15 16.70 -21.82
CA ARG A 177 -12.48 17.37 -21.83
C ARG A 177 -12.32 18.83 -21.41
N PRO A 178 -11.96 19.75 -22.32
CA PRO A 178 -11.87 21.17 -21.98
C PRO A 178 -13.25 21.79 -21.62
N ASN A 179 -14.34 21.20 -22.18
CA ASN A 179 -15.75 21.59 -21.92
C ASN A 179 -16.63 20.31 -21.95
N LEU A 180 -17.84 20.39 -21.36
CA LEU A 180 -18.81 19.29 -21.31
C LEU A 180 -19.30 18.80 -22.71
N THR A 181 -19.02 19.57 -23.78
CA THR A 181 -19.51 19.34 -25.13
C THR A 181 -18.45 19.03 -26.17
N THR A 182 -17.15 19.19 -25.84
CA THR A 182 -16.07 19.03 -26.82
C THR A 182 -15.03 18.04 -26.35
N VAL A 183 -14.88 16.96 -27.08
CA VAL A 183 -13.86 15.93 -26.87
C VAL A 183 -12.60 16.31 -27.62
N ARG A 184 -11.45 16.34 -26.94
CA ARG A 184 -10.12 16.45 -27.53
C ARG A 184 -9.28 15.28 -27.04
N TRP A 185 -8.27 14.94 -27.83
CA TRP A 185 -7.39 13.83 -27.56
C TRP A 185 -5.94 14.29 -27.57
N GLU A 186 -5.18 13.81 -26.60
CA GLU A 186 -3.73 13.98 -26.48
C GLU A 186 -3.08 12.62 -26.76
N SER A 187 -2.06 12.59 -27.64
CA SER A 187 -1.30 11.38 -27.89
C SER A 187 -0.26 11.18 -26.79
N LEU A 188 -0.24 9.98 -26.19
CA LEU A 188 0.76 9.56 -25.19
C LEU A 188 1.93 8.79 -25.81
N GLY A 189 2.01 8.78 -27.13
CA GLY A 189 3.03 8.07 -27.86
C GLY A 189 2.87 6.54 -27.85
N TRP A 190 3.94 5.87 -28.27
CA TRP A 190 4.04 4.42 -28.36
C TRP A 190 5.49 4.00 -28.15
N PRO A 191 5.78 2.82 -27.58
CA PRO A 191 7.16 2.35 -27.43
C PRO A 191 7.83 2.18 -28.80
N GLU A 192 9.06 2.66 -28.96
CA GLU A 192 9.78 2.62 -30.24
C GLU A 192 9.91 1.21 -30.80
N ASP A 193 10.21 0.25 -29.93
CA ASP A 193 10.41 -1.17 -30.28
C ASP A 193 9.13 -1.99 -30.33
N ALA A 194 7.97 -1.41 -29.99
CA ALA A 194 6.71 -2.13 -29.94
C ALA A 194 6.01 -2.09 -31.30
N ARG A 195 5.54 -3.25 -31.72
CA ARG A 195 4.66 -3.36 -32.90
C ARG A 195 3.26 -2.85 -32.57
N GLY A 196 2.56 -2.33 -33.60
CA GLY A 196 1.14 -2.08 -33.51
C GLY A 196 0.37 -3.39 -33.24
N ARG A 197 -0.83 -3.30 -32.64
CA ARG A 197 -1.53 -4.53 -32.26
C ARG A 197 -3.04 -4.39 -32.21
N MET A 198 -3.72 -5.47 -32.58
CA MET A 198 -5.15 -5.69 -32.41
C MET A 198 -5.37 -6.69 -31.29
N TYR A 199 -6.52 -6.58 -30.60
CA TYR A 199 -6.92 -7.47 -29.51
C TYR A 199 -5.85 -7.67 -28.44
N PRO A 200 -5.10 -6.65 -28.00
CA PRO A 200 -4.30 -6.78 -26.81
C PRO A 200 -5.19 -6.76 -25.58
N VAL A 201 -4.63 -7.11 -24.43
CA VAL A 201 -5.29 -6.94 -23.14
C VAL A 201 -4.71 -5.72 -22.45
N ALA A 202 -5.56 -4.78 -22.06
CA ALA A 202 -5.16 -3.67 -21.21
C ALA A 202 -5.28 -4.05 -19.73
N GLY A 203 -4.46 -3.46 -18.87
CA GLY A 203 -4.57 -3.56 -17.42
C GLY A 203 -4.33 -2.20 -16.77
N VAL A 204 -4.89 -1.99 -15.57
CA VAL A 204 -4.66 -0.78 -14.79
C VAL A 204 -4.38 -1.17 -13.35
N LYS A 205 -3.25 -0.71 -12.80
CA LYS A 205 -2.92 -0.88 -11.39
C LYS A 205 -1.87 0.13 -10.92
N GLY A 206 -2.10 0.71 -9.75
CA GLY A 206 -1.18 1.65 -9.14
C GLY A 206 -0.90 2.91 -9.97
N GLY A 207 -1.93 3.47 -10.64
CA GLY A 207 -1.81 4.66 -11.48
C GLY A 207 -1.06 4.44 -12.80
N LYS A 208 -0.85 3.18 -13.20
CA LYS A 208 -0.16 2.81 -14.43
C LYS A 208 -1.07 2.03 -15.36
N PHE A 209 -0.81 2.17 -16.67
CA PHE A 209 -1.48 1.44 -17.73
C PHE A 209 -0.55 0.32 -18.23
N TYR A 210 -1.11 -0.86 -18.41
CA TYR A 210 -0.42 -2.05 -18.90
C TYR A 210 -1.02 -2.52 -20.20
N LEU A 211 -0.18 -3.08 -21.08
CA LEU A 211 -0.59 -3.58 -22.40
C LEU A 211 0.08 -4.93 -22.66
N PHE A 212 -0.70 -5.98 -22.86
CA PHE A 212 -0.24 -7.36 -22.95
C PHE A 212 -0.59 -8.01 -24.30
N GLY A 213 0.38 -8.60 -24.98
CA GLY A 213 0.19 -9.42 -26.16
C GLY A 213 -0.61 -8.75 -27.28
N GLY A 214 -1.50 -9.50 -27.92
CA GLY A 214 -2.26 -9.09 -29.10
C GLY A 214 -1.70 -9.71 -30.37
N ARG A 215 -2.11 -9.17 -31.54
CA ARG A 215 -1.62 -9.62 -32.85
C ARG A 215 -1.51 -8.45 -33.81
N ASP A 216 -0.57 -8.57 -34.79
CA ASP A 216 -0.32 -7.57 -35.81
C ASP A 216 -0.38 -8.21 -37.20
N PHE A 217 -0.55 -7.42 -38.24
CA PHE A 217 -0.36 -7.89 -39.59
C PHE A 217 1.10 -8.26 -39.85
N ALA A 218 1.35 -9.32 -40.61
CA ALA A 218 2.69 -9.75 -40.96
C ALA A 218 3.38 -8.72 -41.85
N GLU A 219 4.55 -8.20 -41.43
CA GLU A 219 5.27 -7.15 -42.17
C GLU A 219 6.28 -7.70 -43.17
N SER A 220 6.66 -8.99 -43.10
CA SER A 220 7.67 -9.61 -43.97
C SER A 220 7.37 -11.07 -44.27
N ASP A 221 8.01 -11.59 -45.30
CA ASP A 221 7.97 -13.02 -45.68
C ASP A 221 8.85 -13.91 -44.78
N GLU A 222 9.55 -13.34 -43.79
CA GLU A 222 10.33 -14.13 -42.87
C GLU A 222 9.46 -15.10 -42.08
N LYS A 223 9.96 -16.32 -41.89
CA LYS A 223 9.28 -17.35 -41.10
C LYS A 223 9.24 -16.95 -39.62
N ASN A 224 8.12 -16.41 -39.19
CA ASN A 224 7.87 -16.15 -37.78
C ASN A 224 7.10 -17.35 -37.20
N VAL A 225 7.64 -17.98 -36.17
CA VAL A 225 7.00 -19.12 -35.45
C VAL A 225 5.64 -18.76 -34.85
N ASN A 226 5.38 -17.48 -34.58
CA ASN A 226 4.13 -16.97 -34.03
C ASN A 226 3.15 -16.46 -35.11
N ARG A 227 3.35 -16.83 -36.40
CA ARG A 227 2.52 -16.39 -37.54
C ARG A 227 1.46 -17.41 -37.89
N ILE A 228 0.20 -16.97 -37.96
CA ILE A 228 -0.92 -17.75 -38.47
C ILE A 228 -1.81 -16.84 -39.30
N PHE A 229 -2.21 -17.27 -40.53
CA PHE A 229 -3.07 -16.52 -41.45
C PHE A 229 -2.59 -15.11 -41.78
N GLY A 230 -1.27 -14.90 -41.94
CA GLY A 230 -0.70 -13.58 -42.17
C GLY A 230 -0.77 -12.63 -40.96
N LEU A 231 -1.04 -13.15 -39.78
CA LEU A 231 -1.05 -12.41 -38.51
C LEU A 231 0.08 -12.92 -37.60
N ASP A 232 0.85 -12.02 -37.05
CA ASP A 232 1.86 -12.31 -36.05
C ASP A 232 1.29 -12.10 -34.66
N PHE A 233 1.27 -13.15 -33.84
CA PHE A 233 0.88 -13.08 -32.44
C PHE A 233 2.04 -12.56 -31.59
N LEU A 234 1.74 -11.70 -30.64
CA LEU A 234 2.71 -10.95 -29.85
C LEU A 234 2.81 -11.50 -28.42
N LYS A 235 4.04 -11.51 -27.89
CA LYS A 235 4.33 -11.87 -26.48
C LYS A 235 4.65 -10.66 -25.64
N ASP A 236 5.14 -9.57 -26.27
CA ASP A 236 5.69 -8.43 -25.58
C ASP A 236 4.61 -7.71 -24.76
N CYS A 237 5.06 -7.27 -23.58
CA CYS A 237 4.25 -6.59 -22.60
C CYS A 237 4.88 -5.24 -22.25
N TRP A 238 4.03 -4.25 -21.98
CA TRP A 238 4.44 -2.87 -21.80
C TRP A 238 3.71 -2.19 -20.65
N GLU A 239 4.40 -1.30 -19.93
CA GLU A 239 3.86 -0.43 -18.89
C GLU A 239 4.02 1.02 -19.33
N LEU A 240 2.95 1.81 -19.25
CA LEU A 240 2.97 3.26 -19.39
C LEU A 240 2.79 3.90 -18.02
N ASN A 241 3.80 4.67 -17.60
CA ASN A 241 3.68 5.55 -16.45
C ASN A 241 3.12 6.90 -16.91
N LEU A 242 1.87 7.20 -16.56
CA LEU A 242 1.19 8.42 -17.00
C LEU A 242 1.82 9.70 -16.45
N SER A 243 2.31 9.68 -15.22
CA SER A 243 2.91 10.84 -14.58
C SER A 243 4.26 11.24 -15.19
N LEU A 244 5.01 10.26 -15.71
CA LEU A 244 6.30 10.47 -16.36
C LEU A 244 6.22 10.50 -17.90
N GLY A 245 5.10 10.04 -18.47
CA GLY A 245 4.95 9.89 -19.93
C GLY A 245 5.90 8.85 -20.53
N THR A 246 6.35 7.87 -19.75
CA THR A 246 7.38 6.92 -20.19
C THR A 246 6.85 5.51 -20.29
N TRP A 247 7.31 4.79 -21.33
CA TRP A 247 7.04 3.38 -21.55
C TRP A 247 8.19 2.52 -21.03
N LYS A 248 7.84 1.38 -20.41
CA LYS A 248 8.78 0.36 -19.95
C LYS A 248 8.37 -0.99 -20.53
N ARG A 249 9.33 -1.74 -21.08
CA ARG A 249 9.13 -3.13 -21.44
C ARG A 249 9.09 -4.00 -20.19
N LEU A 250 8.16 -4.95 -20.18
CA LEU A 250 7.94 -5.93 -19.10
C LEU A 250 8.34 -7.32 -19.58
N ALA A 251 8.30 -8.30 -18.66
CA ALA A 251 8.46 -9.72 -18.99
C ALA A 251 7.43 -10.14 -20.03
N ASP A 252 7.89 -10.84 -21.07
CA ASP A 252 7.03 -11.36 -22.13
C ASP A 252 6.03 -12.39 -21.59
N LEU A 253 4.87 -12.49 -22.20
CA LEU A 253 3.92 -13.58 -21.95
C LEU A 253 4.62 -14.95 -22.12
N PRO A 254 4.29 -15.96 -21.34
CA PRO A 254 4.80 -17.33 -21.52
C PRO A 254 4.58 -17.84 -22.94
N GLU A 255 3.43 -17.49 -23.52
CA GLU A 255 3.01 -17.84 -24.87
C GLU A 255 2.35 -16.64 -25.54
N ALA A 256 2.58 -16.45 -26.85
CA ALA A 256 1.95 -15.40 -27.63
C ALA A 256 0.43 -15.60 -27.64
N LYS A 257 -0.31 -14.60 -27.14
CA LYS A 257 -1.78 -14.64 -27.00
C LYS A 257 -2.46 -13.38 -27.51
N SER A 258 -3.70 -13.53 -28.00
CA SER A 258 -4.54 -12.41 -28.38
C SER A 258 -6.01 -12.64 -27.98
N ALA A 259 -6.82 -11.60 -28.09
CA ALA A 259 -8.27 -11.65 -27.97
C ALA A 259 -8.82 -12.17 -26.62
N ALA A 260 -8.01 -12.23 -25.54
CA ALA A 260 -8.55 -12.50 -24.23
C ALA A 260 -9.57 -11.41 -23.85
N PRO A 261 -10.52 -11.69 -22.95
CA PRO A 261 -11.38 -10.67 -22.38
C PRO A 261 -10.56 -9.48 -21.89
N SER A 262 -10.89 -8.30 -22.31
CA SER A 262 -10.16 -7.07 -21.95
C SER A 262 -11.11 -6.19 -21.11
N MET A 263 -10.70 -5.83 -19.92
CA MET A 263 -9.36 -5.62 -19.34
C MET A 263 -8.88 -6.81 -18.46
N ALA A 264 -7.57 -6.86 -18.22
CA ALA A 264 -7.01 -7.69 -17.15
C ALA A 264 -7.58 -7.27 -15.80
N VAL A 265 -7.87 -8.26 -14.95
CA VAL A 265 -8.48 -8.05 -13.63
C VAL A 265 -7.40 -7.68 -12.60
N PRO A 266 -7.43 -6.47 -12.02
CA PRO A 266 -6.52 -6.10 -10.94
C PRO A 266 -6.92 -6.84 -9.66
N ILE A 267 -6.06 -7.71 -9.15
CA ILE A 267 -6.31 -8.47 -7.92
C ILE A 267 -5.17 -8.27 -6.91
N GLY A 268 -5.52 -8.31 -5.63
CA GLY A 268 -4.56 -8.11 -4.55
C GLY A 268 -3.74 -6.82 -4.70
N ALA A 269 -2.56 -6.76 -4.10
CA ALA A 269 -1.71 -5.56 -4.12
C ALA A 269 -0.88 -5.39 -5.40
N SER A 270 -0.49 -6.48 -6.06
CA SER A 270 0.53 -6.44 -7.12
C SER A 270 0.26 -7.34 -8.31
N SER A 271 -0.95 -7.85 -8.50
CA SER A 271 -1.25 -8.78 -9.59
C SER A 271 -2.31 -8.28 -10.56
N LEU A 272 -2.17 -8.69 -11.82
CA LEU A 272 -3.13 -8.49 -12.90
C LEU A 272 -3.45 -9.86 -13.51
N LEU A 273 -4.72 -10.26 -13.55
CA LEU A 273 -5.15 -11.52 -14.13
C LEU A 273 -5.57 -11.32 -15.59
N MET A 274 -4.99 -12.10 -16.49
CA MET A 274 -5.41 -12.22 -17.87
C MET A 274 -6.27 -13.48 -18.01
N LEU A 275 -7.52 -13.32 -18.41
CA LEU A 275 -8.54 -14.36 -18.43
C LEU A 275 -8.57 -15.07 -19.80
N GLY A 276 -8.15 -16.31 -19.89
CA GLY A 276 -8.25 -17.07 -21.16
C GLY A 276 -7.40 -16.50 -22.29
N GLY A 277 -8.02 -16.29 -23.44
CA GLY A 277 -7.40 -15.80 -24.68
C GLY A 277 -7.08 -16.90 -25.68
N VAL A 278 -6.62 -16.51 -26.85
CA VAL A 278 -6.26 -17.40 -27.95
C VAL A 278 -4.73 -17.52 -28.03
N PRO A 279 -4.13 -18.60 -27.53
CA PRO A 279 -2.70 -18.85 -27.70
C PRO A 279 -2.35 -19.23 -29.13
N VAL A 280 -1.19 -18.81 -29.61
CA VAL A 280 -0.75 -19.08 -30.99
C VAL A 280 -0.53 -20.57 -31.25
N ASP A 281 0.06 -21.29 -30.30
CA ASP A 281 0.37 -22.71 -30.46
C ASP A 281 -0.91 -23.54 -30.51
N PHE A 282 -1.86 -23.25 -29.61
CA PHE A 282 -3.17 -23.88 -29.66
C PHE A 282 -3.88 -23.67 -31.01
N TRP A 283 -3.84 -22.44 -31.56
CA TRP A 283 -4.46 -22.18 -32.86
C TRP A 283 -3.70 -22.88 -34.00
N ARG A 284 -2.37 -22.95 -33.96
CA ARG A 284 -1.53 -23.66 -34.94
C ARG A 284 -1.86 -25.14 -34.99
N ASP A 285 -2.01 -25.78 -33.82
CA ASP A 285 -2.36 -27.19 -33.75
C ASP A 285 -3.75 -27.47 -34.33
N GLN A 286 -4.73 -26.55 -34.10
CA GLN A 286 -6.06 -26.69 -34.69
C GLN A 286 -6.03 -26.51 -36.24
N VAL A 287 -5.22 -25.58 -36.75
CA VAL A 287 -5.03 -25.43 -38.22
C VAL A 287 -4.36 -26.65 -38.81
N ALA A 288 -3.32 -27.19 -38.14
CA ALA A 288 -2.64 -28.41 -38.58
C ALA A 288 -3.59 -29.63 -38.61
N ALA A 289 -4.50 -29.72 -37.64
CA ALA A 289 -5.49 -30.79 -37.58
C ALA A 289 -6.62 -30.64 -38.61
N ARG A 290 -6.93 -29.43 -39.05
CA ARG A 290 -8.06 -29.11 -39.98
C ARG A 290 -7.65 -28.04 -41.01
N PRO A 291 -6.70 -28.33 -41.89
CA PRO A 291 -6.17 -27.31 -42.80
C PRO A 291 -7.21 -26.83 -43.82
N GLU A 292 -8.14 -27.67 -44.21
CA GLU A 292 -9.18 -27.40 -45.22
C GLU A 292 -10.17 -26.31 -44.78
N ILE A 293 -10.38 -26.17 -43.48
CA ILE A 293 -11.30 -25.18 -42.88
C ILE A 293 -10.58 -24.19 -41.96
N ASN A 294 -9.27 -24.04 -42.10
CA ASN A 294 -8.45 -23.16 -41.28
C ASN A 294 -8.58 -23.40 -39.78
N GLY A 295 -8.69 -24.64 -39.36
CA GLY A 295 -8.87 -25.02 -37.95
C GLY A 295 -10.26 -24.76 -37.39
N GLN A 296 -11.22 -24.26 -38.16
CA GLN A 296 -12.60 -24.05 -37.75
C GLN A 296 -13.43 -25.34 -37.82
N GLY A 297 -14.65 -25.29 -37.30
CA GLY A 297 -15.60 -26.40 -37.38
C GLY A 297 -16.20 -26.82 -36.05
N MET A 298 -17.22 -27.69 -36.11
CA MET A 298 -17.93 -28.14 -34.89
C MET A 298 -17.06 -28.93 -33.92
N GLU A 299 -16.07 -29.65 -34.42
CA GLU A 299 -15.14 -30.46 -33.64
C GLU A 299 -14.02 -29.63 -32.98
N HIS A 300 -13.93 -28.30 -33.20
CA HIS A 300 -12.98 -27.45 -32.52
C HIS A 300 -13.20 -27.54 -30.98
N PRO A 301 -12.17 -27.79 -30.18
CA PRO A 301 -12.32 -28.02 -28.73
C PRO A 301 -12.77 -26.81 -27.92
N GLY A 302 -12.75 -25.61 -28.52
CA GLY A 302 -13.00 -24.35 -27.84
C GLY A 302 -11.70 -23.63 -27.42
N PHE A 303 -11.81 -22.41 -26.92
CA PHE A 303 -10.63 -21.67 -26.48
C PHE A 303 -10.24 -22.05 -25.06
N PRO A 304 -8.92 -22.06 -24.74
CA PRO A 304 -8.42 -22.42 -23.42
C PRO A 304 -8.94 -21.50 -22.32
N ALA A 305 -9.21 -22.07 -21.15
CA ALA A 305 -9.76 -21.38 -19.98
C ALA A 305 -8.69 -20.93 -18.98
N SER A 306 -7.40 -21.10 -19.28
CA SER A 306 -6.30 -20.77 -18.38
C SER A 306 -6.28 -19.30 -17.98
N ILE A 307 -6.11 -19.02 -16.69
CA ILE A 307 -5.91 -17.68 -16.16
C ILE A 307 -4.42 -17.49 -15.92
N LEU A 308 -3.84 -16.43 -16.48
CA LEU A 308 -2.47 -16.02 -16.21
C LEU A 308 -2.46 -14.86 -15.24
N SER A 309 -1.61 -14.90 -14.22
CA SER A 309 -1.33 -13.81 -13.29
C SER A 309 0.00 -13.16 -13.62
N TYR A 310 0.00 -11.86 -13.83
CA TYR A 310 1.19 -11.03 -13.91
C TYR A 310 1.45 -10.35 -12.58
N ASN A 311 2.59 -10.62 -11.95
CA ASN A 311 3.00 -9.94 -10.74
C ASN A 311 3.90 -8.74 -11.07
N ILE A 312 3.41 -7.54 -10.76
CA ILE A 312 4.08 -6.27 -11.06
C ILE A 312 5.39 -6.10 -10.27
N ALA A 313 5.47 -6.67 -9.05
CA ALA A 313 6.64 -6.50 -8.19
C ALA A 313 7.83 -7.34 -8.64
N THR A 314 7.57 -8.58 -9.08
CA THR A 314 8.61 -9.53 -9.55
C THR A 314 8.80 -9.52 -11.06
N ASP A 315 7.92 -8.85 -11.81
CA ASP A 315 7.88 -8.86 -13.28
C ASP A 315 7.82 -10.29 -13.84
N GLN A 316 6.89 -11.11 -13.31
CA GLN A 316 6.76 -12.53 -13.64
C GLN A 316 5.31 -12.90 -13.98
N TRP A 317 5.17 -13.87 -14.88
CA TRP A 317 3.91 -14.50 -15.23
C TRP A 317 3.79 -15.88 -14.59
N THR A 318 2.60 -16.21 -14.05
CA THR A 318 2.27 -17.53 -13.51
C THR A 318 0.88 -17.95 -13.94
N GLU A 319 0.62 -19.24 -13.93
CA GLU A 319 -0.74 -19.75 -14.07
C GLU A 319 -1.47 -19.61 -12.73
N ALA A 320 -2.65 -18.97 -12.75
CA ALA A 320 -3.47 -18.68 -11.57
C ALA A 320 -4.80 -19.43 -11.56
N GLY A 321 -4.86 -20.57 -12.24
CA GLY A 321 -6.04 -21.41 -12.35
C GLY A 321 -6.75 -21.32 -13.69
N SER A 322 -8.02 -21.65 -13.72
CA SER A 322 -8.85 -21.66 -14.93
C SER A 322 -10.25 -21.11 -14.67
N LEU A 323 -10.89 -20.59 -15.70
CA LEU A 323 -12.29 -20.27 -15.70
C LEU A 323 -13.12 -21.54 -15.44
N PRO A 324 -14.05 -21.55 -14.46
CA PRO A 324 -14.79 -22.74 -14.08
C PRO A 324 -15.94 -22.98 -15.07
N ILE A 325 -15.63 -23.38 -16.27
CA ILE A 325 -16.60 -23.56 -17.34
C ILE A 325 -16.82 -25.05 -17.57
N ALA A 326 -17.58 -25.68 -16.68
CA ALA A 326 -18.01 -27.06 -16.86
C ALA A 326 -18.83 -27.18 -18.14
N GLY A 327 -18.26 -27.84 -19.17
CA GLY A 327 -18.91 -28.09 -20.45
C GLY A 327 -19.01 -26.90 -21.41
N THR A 328 -18.37 -25.78 -21.13
CA THR A 328 -18.29 -24.59 -22.00
C THR A 328 -16.84 -24.12 -22.14
N PHE A 329 -16.56 -23.30 -23.12
CA PHE A 329 -15.23 -22.83 -23.46
C PHE A 329 -15.05 -21.38 -23.02
N ALA A 330 -13.83 -20.96 -22.75
CA ALA A 330 -13.54 -19.58 -22.35
C ALA A 330 -14.00 -18.58 -23.42
N PRO A 331 -14.78 -17.56 -23.08
CA PRO A 331 -15.13 -16.52 -24.01
C PRO A 331 -13.91 -15.67 -24.37
N VAL A 332 -13.81 -15.30 -25.64
CA VAL A 332 -12.81 -14.35 -26.16
C VAL A 332 -13.52 -13.23 -26.90
N THR A 333 -12.79 -12.19 -27.30
CA THR A 333 -13.35 -11.02 -28.02
C THR A 333 -14.53 -10.38 -27.29
N THR A 334 -14.39 -10.19 -26.00
CA THR A 334 -15.40 -9.60 -25.13
C THR A 334 -14.76 -8.64 -24.11
N PRO A 335 -15.45 -7.58 -23.66
CA PRO A 335 -14.96 -6.75 -22.58
C PRO A 335 -15.06 -7.46 -21.22
N VAL A 336 -14.23 -7.03 -20.27
CA VAL A 336 -14.39 -7.27 -18.84
C VAL A 336 -15.02 -6.04 -18.22
N VAL A 337 -16.06 -6.22 -17.44
CA VAL A 337 -16.80 -5.16 -16.75
C VAL A 337 -16.58 -5.30 -15.26
N PHE A 338 -16.22 -4.19 -14.59
CA PHE A 338 -16.07 -4.13 -13.14
C PHE A 338 -17.34 -3.55 -12.51
N TRP A 339 -17.81 -4.19 -11.45
CA TRP A 339 -18.94 -3.77 -10.63
C TRP A 339 -18.62 -4.04 -9.16
N ASP A 340 -18.37 -2.98 -8.41
CA ASP A 340 -17.80 -3.03 -7.07
C ASP A 340 -16.53 -3.90 -7.02
N ASP A 341 -16.51 -4.96 -6.22
CA ASP A 341 -15.47 -5.98 -6.12
C ASP A 341 -15.69 -7.20 -7.01
N LYS A 342 -16.64 -7.11 -7.96
CA LYS A 342 -16.99 -8.18 -8.87
C LYS A 342 -16.52 -7.90 -10.30
N VAL A 343 -16.33 -8.98 -11.02
CA VAL A 343 -15.90 -9.01 -12.42
C VAL A 343 -16.96 -9.70 -13.25
N ILE A 344 -17.41 -9.06 -14.33
CA ILE A 344 -18.43 -9.60 -15.23
C ILE A 344 -17.84 -9.78 -16.63
N ILE A 345 -18.05 -10.94 -17.23
CA ILE A 345 -17.76 -11.21 -18.64
C ILE A 345 -19.09 -11.44 -19.36
N PRO A 346 -19.56 -10.46 -20.13
CA PRO A 346 -20.84 -10.54 -20.82
C PRO A 346 -20.70 -11.20 -22.19
N THR A 347 -21.14 -12.43 -22.36
CA THR A 347 -21.10 -13.12 -23.68
C THR A 347 -19.65 -13.32 -24.21
N GLY A 348 -19.49 -13.71 -25.46
CA GLY A 348 -18.20 -13.84 -26.14
C GLY A 348 -18.14 -14.98 -27.14
N GLU A 349 -17.04 -15.04 -27.87
CA GLU A 349 -16.76 -16.14 -28.79
C GLU A 349 -16.09 -17.29 -28.04
N ILE A 350 -16.65 -18.50 -28.12
CA ILE A 350 -16.15 -19.68 -27.38
C ILE A 350 -15.41 -20.66 -28.28
N LYS A 351 -15.66 -20.62 -29.57
CA LYS A 351 -14.94 -21.30 -30.66
C LYS A 351 -14.90 -20.35 -31.86
N PRO A 352 -13.99 -20.52 -32.82
CA PRO A 352 -14.04 -19.74 -34.05
C PRO A 352 -15.44 -19.78 -34.69
N GLY A 353 -16.08 -18.65 -34.83
CA GLY A 353 -17.41 -18.57 -35.45
C GLY A 353 -18.58 -18.94 -34.50
N VAL A 354 -18.38 -19.39 -33.29
CA VAL A 354 -19.40 -19.75 -32.30
C VAL A 354 -19.40 -18.80 -31.13
N ARG A 355 -20.51 -18.22 -30.79
CA ARG A 355 -20.72 -17.31 -29.63
C ARG A 355 -21.49 -18.04 -28.53
N SER A 356 -21.54 -17.43 -27.36
CA SER A 356 -22.28 -17.90 -26.21
C SER A 356 -23.09 -16.75 -25.57
N PRO A 357 -24.35 -16.93 -25.21
CA PRO A 357 -25.15 -15.94 -24.51
C PRO A 357 -24.82 -15.88 -22.99
N GLN A 358 -23.96 -16.77 -22.49
CA GLN A 358 -23.64 -16.86 -21.07
C GLN A 358 -22.98 -15.58 -20.55
N VAL A 359 -23.40 -15.17 -19.36
CA VAL A 359 -22.84 -14.04 -18.63
C VAL A 359 -22.21 -14.57 -17.36
N LEU A 360 -20.88 -14.47 -17.27
CA LEU A 360 -20.12 -14.91 -16.11
C LEU A 360 -19.94 -13.74 -15.15
N ILE A 361 -20.05 -14.01 -13.87
CA ILE A 361 -19.69 -13.09 -12.80
C ILE A 361 -18.72 -13.78 -11.85
N ALA A 362 -17.75 -13.03 -11.35
CA ALA A 362 -16.85 -13.53 -10.32
C ALA A 362 -16.68 -12.52 -9.19
N GLU A 363 -16.61 -13.02 -7.97
CA GLU A 363 -16.13 -12.28 -6.81
C GLU A 363 -14.62 -12.52 -6.62
N MET A 364 -13.91 -11.50 -6.12
CA MET A 364 -12.49 -11.67 -5.81
C MET A 364 -12.35 -12.53 -4.56
N GLY A 365 -11.74 -13.71 -4.70
CA GLY A 365 -11.51 -14.62 -3.59
C GLY A 365 -10.47 -14.08 -2.61
N GLU A 366 -10.65 -14.34 -1.33
CA GLU A 366 -9.62 -14.12 -0.30
C GLU A 366 -9.05 -15.46 0.13
N SER A 367 -7.75 -15.66 -0.05
CA SER A 367 -7.06 -16.85 0.45
C SER A 367 -6.60 -16.62 1.87
N LYS A 368 -7.11 -17.40 2.83
CA LYS A 368 -6.72 -17.34 4.24
C LYS A 368 -6.11 -18.66 4.69
N LEU A 369 -4.94 -18.59 5.31
CA LEU A 369 -4.22 -19.73 5.86
C LEU A 369 -4.62 -19.94 7.33
N SER A 370 -4.81 -21.18 7.74
CA SER A 370 -5.07 -21.50 9.14
C SER A 370 -3.81 -21.27 9.99
N PHE A 371 -3.94 -20.51 11.09
CA PHE A 371 -2.81 -20.22 11.96
C PHE A 371 -2.30 -21.45 12.73
N GLY A 372 -3.16 -22.38 13.02
CA GLY A 372 -2.83 -23.65 13.68
C GLY A 372 -2.57 -23.53 15.19
N LEU A 373 -2.90 -24.60 15.92
CA LEU A 373 -2.87 -24.62 17.40
C LEU A 373 -1.46 -24.40 17.99
N LEU A 374 -0.41 -25.00 17.39
CA LEU A 374 0.96 -24.86 17.92
C LEU A 374 1.47 -23.42 17.83
N ASN A 375 1.19 -22.72 16.74
CA ASN A 375 1.52 -21.29 16.60
C ASN A 375 0.81 -20.45 17.68
N TRP A 376 -0.47 -20.75 17.94
CA TRP A 376 -1.22 -20.11 19.04
C TRP A 376 -0.60 -20.37 20.41
N ILE A 377 -0.14 -21.60 20.67
CA ILE A 377 0.53 -21.93 21.95
C ILE A 377 1.82 -21.12 22.10
N VAL A 378 2.64 -21.01 21.04
CA VAL A 378 3.88 -20.24 21.06
C VAL A 378 3.61 -18.75 21.33
N VAL A 379 2.65 -18.15 20.64
CA VAL A 379 2.23 -16.77 20.86
C VAL A 379 1.69 -16.58 22.28
N ALA A 380 0.85 -17.49 22.77
CA ALA A 380 0.29 -17.41 24.13
C ALA A 380 1.40 -17.50 25.19
N VAL A 381 2.35 -18.39 25.06
CA VAL A 381 3.50 -18.52 25.99
C VAL A 381 4.31 -17.24 26.02
N TYR A 382 4.58 -16.65 24.84
CA TYR A 382 5.26 -15.36 24.75
C TYR A 382 4.47 -14.25 25.45
N LEU A 383 3.17 -14.09 25.15
CA LEU A 383 2.33 -13.03 25.72
C LEU A 383 2.19 -13.16 27.24
N LEU A 384 1.99 -14.38 27.74
CA LEU A 384 1.94 -14.66 29.18
C LEU A 384 3.28 -14.40 29.87
N GLY A 385 4.40 -14.71 29.18
CA GLY A 385 5.75 -14.37 29.64
C GLY A 385 5.94 -12.88 29.86
N MET A 386 5.45 -12.02 28.94
CA MET A 386 5.51 -10.56 29.11
C MET A 386 4.71 -10.08 30.32
N VAL A 387 3.51 -10.61 30.53
CA VAL A 387 2.70 -10.30 31.72
C VAL A 387 3.39 -10.77 33.00
N ALA A 388 4.02 -11.96 33.00
CA ALA A 388 4.76 -12.48 34.15
C ALA A 388 5.96 -11.60 34.52
N ILE A 389 6.67 -11.05 33.51
CA ILE A 389 7.75 -10.09 33.73
C ILE A 389 7.21 -8.82 34.37
N GLY A 390 6.11 -8.26 33.86
CA GLY A 390 5.44 -7.10 34.46
C GLY A 390 5.08 -7.34 35.93
N PHE A 391 4.52 -8.50 36.22
CA PHE A 391 4.17 -8.92 37.61
C PHE A 391 5.39 -9.07 38.50
N TRP A 392 6.51 -9.61 37.96
CA TRP A 392 7.75 -9.74 38.72
C TRP A 392 8.32 -8.37 39.14
N PHE A 393 8.33 -7.39 38.20
CA PHE A 393 8.76 -6.02 38.51
C PHE A 393 7.84 -5.35 39.50
N MET A 394 6.51 -5.54 39.40
CA MET A 394 5.55 -5.03 40.37
C MET A 394 5.85 -5.53 41.81
N LYS A 395 6.27 -6.79 41.94
CA LYS A 395 6.63 -7.36 43.27
C LYS A 395 7.99 -6.91 43.77
N LYS A 396 8.96 -6.69 42.90
CA LYS A 396 10.36 -6.32 43.23
C LYS A 396 10.46 -4.87 43.68
N GLU A 397 9.75 -3.98 43.04
CA GLU A 397 9.64 -2.59 43.46
C GLU A 397 8.33 -2.44 44.21
N SER A 398 8.44 -2.08 45.49
CA SER A 398 7.35 -1.43 46.19
C SER A 398 7.10 -0.12 45.39
N ALA A 399 6.14 -0.13 44.47
CA ALA A 399 5.73 1.01 43.63
C ALA A 399 5.05 2.08 44.52
N SER A 400 5.80 2.61 45.47
CA SER A 400 5.33 3.54 46.48
C SER A 400 5.61 5.01 46.13
N SER A 401 6.33 5.25 45.00
CA SER A 401 6.65 6.61 44.61
C SER A 401 6.51 6.82 43.08
N THR A 402 6.06 8.02 42.68
CA THR A 402 6.02 8.46 41.27
C THR A 402 7.40 8.51 40.66
N GLU A 403 8.47 8.73 41.47
CA GLU A 403 9.86 8.74 40.95
C GLU A 403 10.28 7.32 40.50
N ALA A 404 9.99 6.29 41.28
CA ALA A 404 10.24 4.92 40.87
C ALA A 404 9.43 4.55 39.61
N TYR A 405 8.13 4.91 39.59
CA TYR A 405 7.23 4.59 38.49
C TYR A 405 7.55 5.31 37.18
N PHE A 406 8.01 6.59 37.23
CA PHE A 406 8.28 7.39 36.03
C PHE A 406 9.75 7.45 35.61
N ARG A 407 10.70 7.23 36.53
CA ARG A 407 12.14 7.37 36.33
C ARG A 407 12.95 6.10 36.60
N GLY A 408 12.29 5.00 37.06
CA GLY A 408 12.94 3.72 37.36
C GLY A 408 14.10 3.82 38.34
N GLY A 409 14.02 4.77 39.29
CA GLY A 409 15.10 5.01 40.29
C GLY A 409 16.46 5.35 39.68
N GLN A 410 16.56 5.66 38.40
CA GLN A 410 17.78 5.94 37.66
C GLN A 410 18.82 4.79 37.72
N LYS A 411 18.39 3.54 37.69
CA LYS A 411 19.26 2.35 37.83
C LYS A 411 19.31 1.49 36.57
N VAL A 412 18.63 1.90 35.50
CA VAL A 412 18.56 1.13 34.24
C VAL A 412 19.93 1.11 33.54
N PRO A 413 20.49 -0.08 33.25
CA PRO A 413 21.73 -0.20 32.50
C PRO A 413 21.63 0.40 31.09
N PHE A 414 22.72 0.98 30.57
CA PHE A 414 22.74 1.66 29.27
C PHE A 414 22.29 0.76 28.09
N TRP A 415 22.64 -0.51 28.12
CA TRP A 415 22.31 -1.45 27.05
C TRP A 415 20.80 -1.78 27.05
N VAL A 416 20.18 -1.88 28.23
CA VAL A 416 18.72 -2.06 28.35
C VAL A 416 17.99 -0.81 27.86
N ALA A 417 18.44 0.36 28.28
CA ALA A 417 17.89 1.63 27.82
C ALA A 417 18.08 1.81 26.29
N GLY A 418 19.24 1.44 25.74
CA GLY A 418 19.52 1.50 24.31
C GLY A 418 18.61 0.57 23.47
N LEU A 419 18.44 -0.68 23.92
CA LEU A 419 17.50 -1.62 23.29
C LEU A 419 16.05 -1.14 23.40
N SER A 420 15.66 -0.56 24.55
CA SER A 420 14.32 -0.01 24.73
C SER A 420 14.07 1.21 23.82
N ILE A 421 15.05 2.12 23.66
CA ILE A 421 14.95 3.22 22.69
C ILE A 421 14.74 2.66 21.28
N PHE A 422 15.55 1.69 20.89
CA PHE A 422 15.41 1.01 19.61
C PHE A 422 14.01 0.40 19.43
N ALA A 423 13.55 -0.42 20.39
CA ALA A 423 12.24 -1.06 20.35
C ALA A 423 11.08 -0.05 20.34
N THR A 424 11.25 1.11 20.99
CA THR A 424 10.26 2.19 21.00
C THR A 424 10.14 2.87 19.63
N MET A 425 11.26 3.07 18.96
CA MET A 425 11.32 3.72 17.65
C MET A 425 10.94 2.77 16.52
N LEU A 426 11.30 1.48 16.66
CA LEU A 426 10.99 0.44 15.69
C LEU A 426 9.66 -0.23 16.05
N SER A 427 8.64 0.01 15.27
CA SER A 427 7.29 -0.52 15.52
C SER A 427 7.02 -1.78 14.70
N ALA A 428 5.91 -2.45 14.99
CA ALA A 428 5.40 -3.54 14.15
C ALA A 428 5.13 -3.11 12.70
N ILE A 429 4.83 -1.82 12.49
CA ILE A 429 4.72 -1.22 11.15
C ILE A 429 6.04 -1.41 10.39
N THR A 430 7.19 -1.18 11.03
CA THR A 430 8.50 -1.34 10.41
C THR A 430 8.76 -2.81 10.04
N PHE A 431 8.37 -3.76 10.91
CA PHE A 431 8.53 -5.19 10.64
C PHE A 431 7.75 -5.66 9.41
N MET A 432 6.56 -5.10 9.19
CA MET A 432 5.66 -5.51 8.10
C MET A 432 5.87 -4.67 6.84
N ALA A 433 5.82 -3.35 6.98
CA ALA A 433 5.81 -2.43 5.86
C ALA A 433 7.19 -2.28 5.20
N VAL A 434 8.29 -2.29 5.96
CA VAL A 434 9.63 -2.12 5.37
C VAL A 434 10.01 -3.27 4.42
N PRO A 435 9.82 -4.57 4.79
CA PRO A 435 10.01 -5.65 3.84
C PRO A 435 9.08 -5.56 2.63
N GLY A 436 7.81 -5.16 2.82
CA GLY A 436 6.85 -4.96 1.73
C GLY A 436 7.29 -3.87 0.74
N VAL A 437 7.83 -2.75 1.24
CA VAL A 437 8.40 -1.68 0.41
C VAL A 437 9.64 -2.15 -0.34
N ALA A 438 10.58 -2.83 0.33
CA ALA A 438 11.80 -3.33 -0.31
C ALA A 438 11.51 -4.44 -1.34
N TYR A 439 10.51 -5.30 -1.06
CA TYR A 439 9.99 -6.28 -2.01
C TYR A 439 9.44 -5.60 -3.28
N ALA A 440 8.57 -4.60 -3.10
CA ALA A 440 7.87 -3.97 -4.21
C ALA A 440 8.71 -2.91 -4.97
N LYS A 441 9.63 -2.23 -4.27
CA LYS A 441 10.43 -1.13 -4.81
C LYS A 441 11.94 -1.36 -4.60
N ASP A 442 12.54 -0.60 -3.67
CA ASP A 442 13.98 -0.48 -3.47
C ASP A 442 14.34 -0.11 -2.01
N TRP A 443 15.62 0.20 -1.79
CA TRP A 443 16.14 0.60 -0.48
C TRP A 443 16.21 2.12 -0.26
N ASN A 444 15.55 2.94 -1.07
CA ASN A 444 15.61 4.40 -0.89
C ASN A 444 15.12 4.84 0.48
N GLY A 445 14.13 4.13 1.05
CA GLY A 445 13.67 4.34 2.42
C GLY A 445 14.73 4.10 3.50
N TYR A 446 15.78 3.31 3.23
CA TYR A 446 16.89 3.08 4.16
C TYR A 446 17.74 4.35 4.37
N ILE A 447 17.79 5.26 3.40
CA ILE A 447 18.43 6.58 3.54
C ILE A 447 17.86 7.32 4.75
N GLY A 448 16.58 7.10 5.05
CA GLY A 448 15.89 7.68 6.21
C GLY A 448 16.45 7.28 7.57
N GLN A 449 17.29 6.25 7.64
CA GLN A 449 17.96 5.83 8.88
C GLN A 449 19.31 6.53 9.09
N TRP A 450 19.96 7.01 8.02
CA TRP A 450 21.27 7.65 8.09
C TRP A 450 21.34 8.93 8.92
N PRO A 451 20.29 9.79 8.96
CA PRO A 451 20.28 10.98 9.79
C PRO A 451 20.56 10.74 11.27
N ILE A 452 20.34 9.50 11.78
CA ILE A 452 20.65 9.17 13.19
C ILE A 452 22.12 9.40 13.53
N LEU A 453 23.03 9.27 12.55
CA LEU A 453 24.45 9.56 12.67
C LEU A 453 24.72 11.03 13.01
N ILE A 454 23.81 11.94 12.69
CA ILE A 454 23.89 13.37 13.02
C ILE A 454 23.00 13.68 14.23
N ILE A 455 21.79 13.11 14.28
CA ILE A 455 20.81 13.35 15.35
C ILE A 455 21.37 12.97 16.72
N VAL A 456 21.94 11.79 16.87
CA VAL A 456 22.46 11.33 18.17
C VAL A 456 23.62 12.20 18.69
N PRO A 457 24.67 12.53 17.93
CA PRO A 457 25.67 13.51 18.35
C PRO A 457 25.06 14.85 18.77
N LEU A 458 24.09 15.39 18.01
CA LEU A 458 23.40 16.64 18.37
C LEU A 458 22.67 16.51 19.71
N VAL A 459 21.97 15.40 19.93
CA VAL A 459 21.27 15.14 21.20
C VAL A 459 22.25 15.02 22.36
N VAL A 460 23.30 14.24 22.19
CA VAL A 460 24.31 14.02 23.26
C VAL A 460 25.05 15.31 23.61
N MET A 461 25.36 16.15 22.62
CA MET A 461 26.12 17.39 22.85
C MET A 461 25.24 18.55 23.36
N PHE A 462 24.01 18.66 22.89
CA PHE A 462 23.23 19.89 23.10
C PHE A 462 21.95 19.68 23.92
N TYR A 463 21.30 18.50 23.92
CA TYR A 463 20.01 18.28 24.59
C TYR A 463 20.16 17.48 25.90
N LEU A 464 20.90 16.38 25.88
CA LEU A 464 21.10 15.52 27.04
C LEU A 464 21.68 16.25 28.27
N PRO A 465 22.67 17.15 28.14
CA PRO A 465 23.19 17.92 29.26
C PRO A 465 22.14 18.79 29.94
N PHE A 466 21.18 19.38 29.21
CA PHE A 466 20.08 20.15 29.79
C PHE A 466 19.13 19.26 30.61
N TYR A 467 18.70 18.16 30.03
CA TYR A 467 17.74 17.26 30.68
C TYR A 467 18.33 16.65 31.97
N ARG A 468 19.59 16.26 31.95
CA ARG A 468 20.28 15.70 33.14
C ARG A 468 20.54 16.74 34.22
N ARG A 469 20.96 17.95 33.85
CA ARG A 469 21.23 19.05 34.79
C ARG A 469 19.96 19.57 35.47
N LEU A 470 18.87 19.67 34.70
CA LEU A 470 17.60 20.17 35.23
C LEU A 470 16.85 19.14 36.08
N ASN A 471 17.32 17.90 36.09
CA ASN A 471 16.74 16.75 36.80
C ASN A 471 15.22 16.59 36.54
N ILE A 472 14.82 16.76 35.27
CA ILE A 472 13.42 16.76 34.83
C ILE A 472 12.85 15.34 34.77
N THR A 473 11.54 15.21 34.96
CA THR A 473 10.78 13.98 34.74
C THR A 473 10.20 13.96 33.32
N THR A 474 9.75 15.14 32.84
CA THR A 474 9.27 15.28 31.45
C THR A 474 10.13 16.28 30.70
N ALA A 475 10.30 16.07 29.38
CA ALA A 475 10.97 17.01 28.51
C ALA A 475 10.32 18.41 28.55
N TYR A 476 9.00 18.46 28.82
CA TYR A 476 8.23 19.71 28.79
C TYR A 476 8.46 20.61 29.99
N GLU A 477 9.03 20.11 31.11
CA GLU A 477 9.49 20.95 32.22
C GLU A 477 10.56 21.95 31.78
N TYR A 478 11.39 21.59 30.77
CA TYR A 478 12.32 22.49 30.15
C TYR A 478 11.60 23.69 29.50
N LEU A 479 10.47 23.43 28.81
CA LEU A 479 9.70 24.50 28.15
C LEU A 479 9.12 25.51 29.15
N GLU A 480 8.69 25.06 30.33
CA GLU A 480 8.24 25.97 31.38
C GLU A 480 9.37 26.89 31.85
N LYS A 481 10.54 26.29 32.19
CA LYS A 481 11.68 27.05 32.68
C LYS A 481 12.21 28.05 31.62
N ARG A 482 12.16 27.64 30.34
CA ARG A 482 12.68 28.45 29.25
C ARG A 482 11.67 29.50 28.76
N PHE A 483 10.40 29.18 28.74
CA PHE A 483 9.33 30.00 28.21
C PHE A 483 8.27 30.32 29.27
N ASN A 484 7.30 29.47 29.49
CA ASN A 484 6.26 29.59 30.51
C ASN A 484 5.42 28.30 30.64
N VAL A 485 4.52 28.30 31.63
CA VAL A 485 3.60 27.16 31.92
C VAL A 485 2.72 26.84 30.71
N ALA A 486 2.18 27.83 29.98
CA ALA A 486 1.32 27.60 28.84
C ALA A 486 2.05 26.83 27.74
N THR A 487 3.31 27.20 27.45
CA THR A 487 4.14 26.49 26.48
C THR A 487 4.44 25.06 26.88
N ARG A 488 4.67 24.78 28.20
CA ARG A 488 4.80 23.42 28.73
C ARG A 488 3.57 22.60 28.48
N VAL A 489 2.39 23.12 28.86
CA VAL A 489 1.13 22.37 28.78
C VAL A 489 0.73 22.09 27.35
N ILE A 490 0.84 23.08 26.45
CA ILE A 490 0.51 22.89 25.02
C ILE A 490 1.46 21.91 24.36
N GLY A 491 2.77 22.00 24.63
CA GLY A 491 3.75 21.03 24.15
C GLY A 491 3.44 19.60 24.63
N SER A 492 3.12 19.45 25.92
CA SER A 492 2.75 18.16 26.50
C SER A 492 1.45 17.61 25.90
N VAL A 493 0.42 18.44 25.73
CA VAL A 493 -0.86 18.04 25.09
C VAL A 493 -0.66 17.64 23.61
N THR A 494 0.15 18.37 22.88
CA THR A 494 0.48 18.03 21.47
C THR A 494 1.13 16.64 21.39
N PHE A 495 2.07 16.33 22.29
CA PHE A 495 2.69 15.02 22.39
C PHE A 495 1.66 13.93 22.75
N MET A 496 0.81 14.18 23.74
CA MET A 496 -0.21 13.21 24.18
C MET A 496 -1.18 12.87 23.04
N LEU A 497 -1.67 13.86 22.29
CA LEU A 497 -2.56 13.66 21.14
C LEU A 497 -1.88 12.82 20.04
N PHE A 498 -0.62 13.10 19.73
CA PHE A 498 0.15 12.30 18.80
C PHE A 498 0.24 10.83 19.24
N HIS A 499 0.55 10.58 20.51
CA HIS A 499 0.70 9.21 21.01
C HIS A 499 -0.61 8.43 21.11
N ILE A 500 -1.75 9.09 21.31
CA ILE A 500 -3.07 8.45 21.22
C ILE A 500 -3.29 7.89 19.80
N GLY A 501 -3.05 8.71 18.78
CA GLY A 501 -3.11 8.26 17.38
C GLY A 501 -2.09 7.15 17.06
N ARG A 502 -0.86 7.27 17.58
CA ARG A 502 0.19 6.27 17.42
C ARG A 502 -0.20 4.91 18.01
N VAL A 503 -0.76 4.87 19.21
CA VAL A 503 -1.25 3.63 19.85
C VAL A 503 -2.30 2.96 18.98
N ALA A 504 -3.25 3.73 18.44
CA ALA A 504 -4.31 3.20 17.60
C ALA A 504 -3.77 2.57 16.30
N ILE A 505 -2.87 3.26 15.62
CA ILE A 505 -2.29 2.78 14.34
C ILE A 505 -1.39 1.57 14.57
N VAL A 506 -0.59 1.57 15.65
CA VAL A 506 0.33 0.46 15.95
C VAL A 506 -0.41 -0.81 16.40
N LEU A 507 -1.60 -0.68 16.99
CA LEU A 507 -2.48 -1.83 17.24
C LEU A 507 -3.13 -2.36 15.96
N TYR A 508 -3.58 -1.45 15.09
CA TYR A 508 -4.36 -1.80 13.89
C TYR A 508 -3.54 -2.50 12.82
N LEU A 509 -2.38 -1.93 12.42
CA LEU A 509 -1.64 -2.41 11.25
C LEU A 509 -1.14 -3.86 11.34
N PRO A 510 -0.53 -4.32 12.45
CA PRO A 510 -0.13 -5.72 12.56
C PRO A 510 -1.31 -6.67 12.62
N ALA A 511 -2.41 -6.25 13.28
CA ALA A 511 -3.63 -7.05 13.33
C ALA A 511 -4.26 -7.20 11.95
N LEU A 512 -4.30 -6.12 11.15
CA LEU A 512 -4.77 -6.13 9.77
C LEU A 512 -3.90 -7.05 8.91
N ALA A 513 -2.59 -6.85 8.90
CA ALA A 513 -1.68 -7.63 8.07
C ALA A 513 -1.69 -9.13 8.41
N LEU A 514 -1.91 -9.47 9.68
CA LEU A 514 -2.05 -10.88 10.07
C LEU A 514 -3.42 -11.43 9.68
N SER A 515 -4.51 -10.68 9.86
CA SER A 515 -5.85 -11.11 9.48
C SER A 515 -6.04 -11.20 7.97
N SER A 516 -5.23 -10.51 7.18
CA SER A 516 -5.29 -10.58 5.71
C SER A 516 -4.73 -11.87 5.13
N VAL A 517 -3.92 -12.59 5.90
CA VAL A 517 -3.30 -13.86 5.47
C VAL A 517 -3.72 -15.07 6.32
N THR A 518 -4.44 -14.84 7.42
CA THR A 518 -4.88 -15.89 8.36
C THR A 518 -6.36 -15.75 8.70
N ASP A 519 -6.89 -16.78 9.34
CA ASP A 519 -8.25 -16.82 9.89
C ASP A 519 -8.44 -16.02 11.20
N ILE A 520 -7.42 -15.24 11.61
CA ILE A 520 -7.46 -14.44 12.84
C ILE A 520 -8.36 -13.22 12.65
N ASN A 521 -9.35 -13.08 13.51
CA ASN A 521 -10.22 -11.90 13.52
C ASN A 521 -9.44 -10.65 13.95
N VAL A 522 -9.45 -9.60 13.14
CA VAL A 522 -8.71 -8.35 13.36
C VAL A 522 -9.10 -7.68 14.68
N PHE A 523 -10.39 -7.68 15.04
CA PHE A 523 -10.88 -7.06 16.27
C PHE A 523 -10.43 -7.83 17.52
N ALA A 524 -10.40 -9.18 17.43
CA ALA A 524 -9.88 -10.02 18.50
C ALA A 524 -8.38 -9.79 18.72
N ALA A 525 -7.59 -9.72 17.63
CA ALA A 525 -6.16 -9.44 17.70
C ALA A 525 -5.88 -8.07 18.35
N ILE A 526 -6.53 -7.00 17.88
CA ILE A 526 -6.43 -5.65 18.44
C ILE A 526 -6.74 -5.66 19.95
N THR A 527 -7.84 -6.31 20.34
CA THR A 527 -8.34 -6.31 21.72
C THR A 527 -7.38 -7.08 22.64
N VAL A 528 -6.95 -8.27 22.26
CA VAL A 528 -6.05 -9.11 23.06
C VAL A 528 -4.69 -8.43 23.27
N ILE A 529 -4.07 -7.96 22.18
CA ILE A 529 -2.77 -7.27 22.25
C ILE A 529 -2.88 -6.02 23.13
N GLY A 530 -3.91 -5.21 22.90
CA GLY A 530 -4.13 -3.97 23.63
C GLY A 530 -4.37 -4.19 25.14
N ILE A 531 -5.23 -5.12 25.52
CA ILE A 531 -5.52 -5.44 26.94
C ILE A 531 -4.25 -5.93 27.65
N LEU A 532 -3.51 -6.87 27.05
CA LEU A 532 -2.30 -7.41 27.66
C LEU A 532 -1.23 -6.32 27.83
N CYS A 533 -1.13 -5.42 26.86
CA CYS A 533 -0.23 -4.25 26.91
C CYS A 533 -0.58 -3.33 28.11
N VAL A 534 -1.87 -3.01 28.27
CA VAL A 534 -2.36 -2.20 29.40
C VAL A 534 -2.04 -2.85 30.73
N ILE A 535 -2.30 -4.16 30.86
CA ILE A 535 -2.10 -4.90 32.11
C ILE A 535 -0.65 -4.78 32.58
N TYR A 536 0.34 -5.18 31.77
CA TYR A 536 1.73 -5.16 32.27
C TYR A 536 2.31 -3.74 32.40
N THR A 537 1.82 -2.76 31.60
CA THR A 537 2.24 -1.36 31.72
C THR A 537 1.73 -0.72 33.01
N VAL A 538 0.48 -0.97 33.40
CA VAL A 538 -0.10 -0.51 34.68
C VAL A 538 0.65 -1.10 35.89
N MET A 539 1.06 -2.36 35.79
CA MET A 539 1.70 -3.10 36.86
C MET A 539 3.09 -2.64 37.21
N GLY A 540 3.92 -2.38 36.19
CA GLY A 540 5.36 -2.29 36.42
C GLY A 540 6.01 -0.91 36.16
N GLY A 541 5.29 0.11 35.69
CA GLY A 541 5.84 1.43 35.41
C GLY A 541 6.99 1.40 34.37
N ILE A 542 7.85 2.42 34.34
CA ILE A 542 8.91 2.58 33.34
C ILE A 542 9.97 1.49 33.39
N GLU A 543 10.34 0.96 34.57
CA GLU A 543 11.37 -0.06 34.68
C GLU A 543 10.92 -1.35 33.99
N ALA A 544 9.66 -1.80 34.24
CA ALA A 544 9.12 -2.95 33.57
C ALA A 544 9.02 -2.72 32.06
N VAL A 545 8.56 -1.53 31.61
CA VAL A 545 8.49 -1.18 30.19
C VAL A 545 9.86 -1.30 29.52
N VAL A 546 10.90 -0.70 30.10
CA VAL A 546 12.25 -0.70 29.51
C VAL A 546 12.87 -2.10 29.43
N TRP A 547 12.64 -2.95 30.45
CA TRP A 547 13.12 -4.34 30.42
C TRP A 547 12.32 -5.22 29.45
N THR A 548 11.00 -5.07 29.42
CA THR A 548 10.16 -5.79 28.42
C THR A 548 10.51 -5.36 27.00
N ASP A 549 10.69 -4.07 26.76
CA ASP A 549 11.13 -3.55 25.47
C ASP A 549 12.47 -4.14 25.02
N ALA A 550 13.44 -4.27 25.95
CA ALA A 550 14.73 -4.88 25.63
C ALA A 550 14.61 -6.35 25.21
N ILE A 551 13.75 -7.13 25.91
CA ILE A 551 13.48 -8.52 25.54
C ILE A 551 12.74 -8.56 24.19
N GLN A 552 11.76 -7.69 24.00
CA GLN A 552 10.99 -7.57 22.77
C GLN A 552 11.88 -7.21 21.58
N ALA A 553 12.87 -6.32 21.76
CA ALA A 553 13.87 -6.01 20.74
C ALA A 553 14.70 -7.24 20.33
N LEU A 554 15.09 -8.05 21.30
CA LEU A 554 15.85 -9.28 21.04
C LEU A 554 15.01 -10.33 20.30
N VAL A 555 13.75 -10.52 20.70
CA VAL A 555 12.82 -11.43 20.02
C VAL A 555 12.56 -10.95 18.59
N LEU A 556 12.35 -9.65 18.40
CA LEU A 556 12.12 -9.03 17.11
C LEU A 556 13.30 -9.23 16.15
N ILE A 557 14.51 -8.86 16.58
CA ILE A 557 15.70 -8.99 15.74
C ILE A 557 16.04 -10.46 15.51
N GLY A 558 15.95 -11.29 16.55
CA GLY A 558 16.19 -12.74 16.46
C GLY A 558 15.21 -13.39 15.46
N GLY A 559 13.92 -13.06 15.52
CA GLY A 559 12.90 -13.51 14.58
C GLY A 559 13.17 -13.03 13.14
N ALA A 560 13.56 -11.77 12.97
CA ALA A 560 13.90 -11.22 11.66
C ALA A 560 15.15 -11.89 11.06
N LEU A 561 16.19 -12.10 11.85
CA LEU A 561 17.42 -12.81 11.41
C LEU A 561 17.12 -14.27 11.07
N LEU A 562 16.32 -14.96 11.89
CA LEU A 562 15.91 -16.33 11.62
C LEU A 562 15.12 -16.42 10.31
N CYS A 563 14.17 -15.54 10.12
CA CYS A 563 13.37 -15.46 8.89
C CYS A 563 14.26 -15.18 7.68
N PHE A 564 15.15 -14.19 7.77
CA PHE A 564 16.11 -13.86 6.72
C PHE A 564 17.00 -15.06 6.36
N GLY A 565 17.57 -15.74 7.35
CA GLY A 565 18.38 -16.94 7.14
C GLY A 565 17.62 -18.08 6.46
N LEU A 566 16.36 -18.29 6.85
CA LEU A 566 15.51 -19.31 6.24
C LEU A 566 15.15 -18.96 4.78
N ILE A 567 14.86 -17.71 4.46
CA ILE A 567 14.64 -17.28 3.07
C ILE A 567 15.91 -17.50 2.25
N VAL A 568 17.06 -16.98 2.72
CA VAL A 568 18.35 -17.12 2.03
C VAL A 568 18.71 -18.60 1.78
N SER A 569 18.35 -19.48 2.69
CA SER A 569 18.61 -20.93 2.51
C SER A 569 17.73 -21.59 1.45
N GLN A 570 16.67 -20.95 1.02
CA GLN A 570 15.72 -21.42 -0.01
C GLN A 570 15.93 -20.75 -1.37
N VAL A 571 16.72 -19.68 -1.42
CA VAL A 571 17.07 -18.95 -2.66
C VAL A 571 18.29 -19.61 -3.30
N ASP A 572 18.23 -19.88 -4.60
CA ASP A 572 19.37 -20.38 -5.38
C ASP A 572 20.44 -19.26 -5.51
N GLY A 573 21.68 -19.59 -5.16
CA GLY A 573 22.76 -18.58 -5.05
C GLY A 573 22.79 -17.78 -3.74
N GLY A 574 21.78 -17.91 -2.87
CA GLY A 574 21.74 -17.38 -1.52
C GLY A 574 21.97 -15.86 -1.46
N LEU A 575 22.93 -15.42 -0.61
CA LEU A 575 23.27 -14.00 -0.48
C LEU A 575 23.81 -13.38 -1.78
N GLY A 576 24.41 -14.19 -2.68
CA GLY A 576 24.89 -13.73 -3.99
C GLY A 576 23.74 -13.26 -4.87
N ALA A 577 22.67 -14.03 -4.98
CA ALA A 577 21.47 -13.68 -5.74
C ALA A 577 20.80 -12.41 -5.19
N ILE A 578 20.72 -12.27 -3.86
CA ILE A 578 20.17 -11.06 -3.22
C ILE A 578 21.05 -9.84 -3.54
N SER A 579 22.38 -10.00 -3.51
CA SER A 579 23.30 -8.91 -3.86
C SER A 579 23.18 -8.51 -5.34
N SER A 580 23.03 -9.47 -6.27
CA SER A 580 22.77 -9.19 -7.68
C SER A 580 21.45 -8.44 -7.88
N ALA A 581 20.39 -8.84 -7.19
CA ALA A 581 19.11 -8.14 -7.26
C ALA A 581 19.24 -6.68 -6.81
N MET A 582 20.04 -6.40 -5.77
CA MET A 582 20.29 -5.04 -5.30
C MET A 582 21.06 -4.19 -6.33
N SER A 583 22.07 -4.77 -7.02
CA SER A 583 22.94 -4.02 -7.93
C SER A 583 22.43 -3.95 -9.37
N GLU A 584 21.80 -5.01 -9.87
CA GLU A 584 21.46 -5.17 -11.28
C GLU A 584 19.97 -4.98 -11.57
N GLN A 585 19.10 -5.31 -10.59
CA GLN A 585 17.64 -5.22 -10.76
C GLN A 585 17.01 -4.00 -10.05
N GLY A 586 17.84 -3.05 -9.59
CA GLY A 586 17.36 -1.81 -8.97
C GLY A 586 16.72 -2.01 -7.59
N LYS A 587 17.02 -3.13 -6.90
CA LYS A 587 16.49 -3.40 -5.54
C LYS A 587 17.34 -2.79 -4.43
N GLY A 588 18.47 -2.15 -4.76
CA GLY A 588 19.32 -1.41 -3.83
C GLY A 588 18.88 0.05 -3.67
N ILE A 589 19.81 0.90 -3.25
CA ILE A 589 19.60 2.35 -3.19
C ILE A 589 19.74 2.91 -4.59
N THR A 590 18.64 3.38 -5.17
CA THR A 590 18.56 3.94 -6.51
C THR A 590 18.47 5.48 -6.51
N ALA A 591 18.33 6.10 -5.32
CA ALA A 591 18.16 7.53 -5.17
C ALA A 591 19.34 8.32 -5.74
N SER A 592 19.03 9.37 -6.51
CA SER A 592 20.03 10.28 -7.04
C SER A 592 20.59 11.21 -5.96
N TRP A 593 21.92 11.43 -5.99
CA TRP A 593 22.63 12.37 -5.11
C TRP A 593 23.15 13.59 -5.85
N THR A 594 22.66 13.85 -7.07
CA THR A 594 23.05 15.03 -7.85
C THR A 594 22.16 16.22 -7.49
N PHE A 595 22.75 17.43 -7.47
CA PHE A 595 22.00 18.65 -7.16
C PHE A 595 20.97 18.99 -8.24
N ASN A 596 21.16 18.53 -9.47
CA ASN A 596 20.23 18.77 -10.57
C ASN A 596 18.92 17.99 -10.43
N ASP A 597 18.94 16.88 -9.66
CA ASP A 597 17.79 16.00 -9.47
C ASP A 597 17.03 16.30 -8.15
N ILE A 598 17.29 17.46 -7.54
CA ILE A 598 16.56 17.86 -6.34
C ILE A 598 15.11 18.16 -6.72
N SER A 599 14.21 17.30 -6.29
CA SER A 599 12.76 17.46 -6.40
C SER A 599 12.12 17.25 -5.04
N ILE A 600 11.17 18.08 -4.68
CA ILE A 600 10.40 18.00 -3.43
C ILE A 600 9.00 17.40 -3.63
N GLY A 601 8.65 17.03 -4.87
CA GLY A 601 7.36 16.44 -5.23
C GLY A 601 7.17 15.01 -4.69
N LYS A 602 5.95 14.52 -4.80
CA LYS A 602 5.55 13.17 -4.32
C LYS A 602 6.37 12.04 -4.93
N GLU A 603 6.78 12.20 -6.19
CA GLU A 603 7.58 11.22 -6.95
C GLU A 603 9.09 11.50 -6.88
N SER A 604 9.54 12.26 -5.88
CA SER A 604 10.96 12.58 -5.73
C SER A 604 11.80 11.32 -5.51
N THR A 605 12.90 11.22 -6.26
CA THR A 605 13.95 10.19 -6.09
C THR A 605 15.25 10.77 -5.54
N SER A 606 15.23 12.03 -5.08
CA SER A 606 16.42 12.72 -4.57
C SER A 606 16.84 12.21 -3.19
N GLY A 607 18.03 11.60 -3.10
CA GLY A 607 18.64 11.17 -1.84
C GLY A 607 18.83 12.31 -0.83
N PHE A 608 19.17 13.51 -1.31
CA PHE A 608 19.28 14.70 -0.45
C PHE A 608 17.94 15.06 0.20
N VAL A 609 16.86 15.04 -0.57
CA VAL A 609 15.51 15.34 -0.07
C VAL A 609 15.08 14.30 0.95
N PHE A 610 15.26 13.01 0.66
CA PHE A 610 15.01 11.92 1.62
C PHE A 610 15.80 12.13 2.91
N PHE A 611 17.10 12.37 2.82
CA PHE A 611 17.95 12.55 3.99
C PHE A 611 17.50 13.72 4.87
N VAL A 612 17.27 14.90 4.27
CA VAL A 612 16.85 16.10 5.00
C VAL A 612 15.44 15.95 5.58
N ALA A 613 14.51 15.38 4.80
CA ALA A 613 13.15 15.13 5.26
C ALA A 613 13.13 14.23 6.50
N PHE A 614 13.80 13.10 6.44
CA PHE A 614 13.90 12.17 7.58
C PHE A 614 14.70 12.73 8.74
N MET A 615 15.74 13.55 8.51
CA MET A 615 16.46 14.23 9.57
C MET A 615 15.55 15.14 10.38
N LEU A 616 14.77 16.00 9.69
CA LEU A 616 13.87 16.93 10.36
C LEU A 616 12.60 16.27 10.90
N ALA A 617 12.18 15.13 10.38
CA ALA A 617 11.07 14.34 10.92
C ALA A 617 11.48 13.55 12.18
N ASN A 618 12.69 12.98 12.23
CA ASN A 618 13.15 12.15 13.34
C ASN A 618 13.80 12.94 14.47
N LEU A 619 14.46 14.08 14.20
CA LEU A 619 15.08 14.91 15.22
C LEU A 619 14.15 15.23 16.41
N PRO A 620 12.86 15.62 16.19
CA PRO A 620 11.91 15.86 17.27
C PRO A 620 11.70 14.65 18.19
N SER A 621 11.66 13.44 17.67
CA SER A 621 11.47 12.21 18.46
C SER A 621 12.58 12.02 19.49
N TYR A 622 13.83 12.33 19.13
CA TYR A 622 14.99 12.23 20.02
C TYR A 622 15.18 13.45 20.95
N THR A 623 14.59 14.59 20.61
CA THR A 623 14.79 15.86 21.33
C THR A 623 13.59 16.29 22.17
N SER A 624 12.38 16.02 21.77
CA SER A 624 11.13 16.45 22.39
C SER A 624 10.16 15.33 22.70
N GLY A 625 10.39 14.11 22.15
CA GLY A 625 9.59 12.93 22.40
C GLY A 625 9.83 12.39 23.83
N GLN A 626 8.83 12.49 24.72
CA GLN A 626 8.92 12.01 26.09
C GLN A 626 9.21 10.49 26.15
N ASP A 627 8.73 9.74 25.17
CA ASP A 627 8.94 8.30 25.04
C ASP A 627 10.44 7.94 24.90
N VAL A 628 11.23 8.75 24.22
CA VAL A 628 12.68 8.57 24.08
C VAL A 628 13.42 9.25 25.24
N VAL A 629 13.08 10.51 25.57
CA VAL A 629 13.71 11.29 26.64
C VAL A 629 13.64 10.54 27.97
N GLN A 630 12.51 9.95 28.32
CA GLN A 630 12.31 9.21 29.55
C GLN A 630 13.32 8.07 29.70
N ARG A 631 13.72 7.40 28.63
CA ARG A 631 14.65 6.25 28.69
C ARG A 631 16.06 6.66 29.05
N TYR A 632 16.61 7.71 28.45
CA TYR A 632 17.95 8.10 28.83
C TYR A 632 18.02 8.88 30.16
N VAL A 633 16.90 9.40 30.70
CA VAL A 633 16.89 9.93 32.06
C VAL A 633 16.73 8.84 33.12
N THR A 634 16.33 7.61 32.76
CA THR A 634 16.30 6.45 33.70
C THR A 634 17.68 5.84 33.97
N THR A 635 18.71 6.18 33.20
CA THR A 635 20.08 5.69 33.40
C THR A 635 20.78 6.41 34.58
N SER A 636 21.83 5.78 35.11
CA SER A 636 22.51 6.28 36.32
C SER A 636 23.34 7.57 36.14
N SER A 637 23.77 7.86 34.90
CA SER A 637 24.60 9.03 34.63
C SER A 637 24.44 9.54 33.21
N GLU A 638 24.89 10.77 32.93
CA GLU A 638 24.94 11.35 31.58
C GLU A 638 25.78 10.49 30.63
N LYS A 639 26.89 9.91 31.12
CA LYS A 639 27.74 9.03 30.33
C LYS A 639 27.02 7.75 29.92
N GLU A 640 26.24 7.16 30.84
CA GLU A 640 25.46 5.96 30.54
C GLU A 640 24.31 6.27 29.59
N ALA A 641 23.65 7.43 29.73
CA ALA A 641 22.64 7.93 28.79
C ALA A 641 23.23 8.13 27.39
N ALA A 642 24.43 8.73 27.29
CA ALA A 642 25.11 8.88 25.99
C ALA A 642 25.42 7.53 25.36
N LYS A 643 25.91 6.54 26.13
CA LYS A 643 26.18 5.18 25.63
C LYS A 643 24.91 4.51 25.09
N SER A 644 23.75 4.68 25.76
CA SER A 644 22.51 4.10 25.28
C SER A 644 22.08 4.67 23.92
N LEU A 645 22.29 5.96 23.71
CA LEU A 645 22.04 6.61 22.42
C LEU A 645 23.02 6.16 21.32
N TRP A 646 24.31 6.02 21.63
CA TRP A 646 25.29 5.48 20.67
C TRP A 646 24.98 4.04 20.29
N MET A 647 24.59 3.20 21.25
CA MET A 647 24.16 1.83 20.98
C MET A 647 22.93 1.82 20.06
N ASN A 648 21.98 2.74 20.26
CA ASN A 648 20.81 2.84 19.44
C ASN A 648 21.13 3.13 17.96
N ILE A 649 22.19 3.89 17.63
CA ILE A 649 22.64 4.07 16.24
C ILE A 649 22.93 2.72 15.59
N VAL A 650 23.75 1.90 16.26
CA VAL A 650 24.13 0.58 15.73
C VAL A 650 22.90 -0.29 15.51
N MET A 651 21.97 -0.29 16.48
CA MET A 651 20.75 -1.09 16.41
C MET A 651 19.82 -0.63 15.30
N VAL A 652 19.64 0.68 15.10
CA VAL A 652 18.77 1.24 14.04
C VAL A 652 19.33 0.93 12.66
N LEU A 653 20.62 1.17 12.43
CA LEU A 653 21.22 0.92 11.12
C LEU A 653 21.25 -0.58 10.78
N ALA A 654 21.72 -1.43 11.70
CA ALA A 654 21.78 -2.87 11.48
C ALA A 654 20.39 -3.49 11.39
N GLY A 655 19.48 -3.15 12.31
CA GLY A 655 18.11 -3.67 12.32
C GLY A 655 17.35 -3.29 11.07
N SER A 656 17.39 -2.03 10.64
CA SER A 656 16.74 -1.59 9.41
C SER A 656 17.31 -2.29 8.18
N ALA A 657 18.64 -2.50 8.10
CA ALA A 657 19.25 -3.25 7.00
C ALA A 657 18.72 -4.70 6.92
N ILE A 658 18.46 -5.35 8.07
CA ILE A 658 17.85 -6.69 8.11
C ILE A 658 16.45 -6.66 7.53
N PHE A 659 15.60 -5.67 7.87
CA PHE A 659 14.23 -5.59 7.36
C PHE A 659 14.16 -5.27 5.86
N PHE A 660 15.02 -4.37 5.37
CA PHE A 660 15.14 -4.12 3.93
C PHE A 660 15.67 -5.36 3.21
N GLY A 661 16.68 -6.04 3.81
CA GLY A 661 17.21 -7.29 3.29
C GLY A 661 16.17 -8.41 3.21
N LEU A 662 15.26 -8.52 4.21
CA LEU A 662 14.12 -9.44 4.17
C LEU A 662 13.25 -9.20 2.94
N GLY A 663 12.92 -7.95 2.63
CA GLY A 663 12.11 -7.62 1.46
C GLY A 663 12.78 -7.99 0.14
N THR A 664 14.09 -7.71 0.00
CA THR A 664 14.84 -8.12 -1.19
C THR A 664 14.99 -9.64 -1.28
N ALA A 665 15.18 -10.32 -0.16
CA ALA A 665 15.25 -11.78 -0.13
C ALA A 665 13.89 -12.41 -0.55
N LEU A 666 12.77 -11.86 -0.08
CA LEU A 666 11.43 -12.25 -0.53
C LEU A 666 11.21 -12.00 -2.02
N PHE A 667 11.72 -10.88 -2.53
CA PHE A 667 11.65 -10.58 -3.96
C PHE A 667 12.36 -11.66 -4.79
N VAL A 668 13.59 -12.00 -4.44
CA VAL A 668 14.35 -13.05 -5.15
C VAL A 668 13.67 -14.41 -4.99
N PHE A 669 13.21 -14.76 -3.79
CA PHE A 669 12.50 -16.01 -3.53
C PHE A 669 11.26 -16.16 -4.42
N TYR A 670 10.40 -15.15 -4.49
CA TYR A 670 9.19 -15.20 -5.34
C TYR A 670 9.48 -14.96 -6.83
N GLN A 671 10.66 -14.44 -7.18
CA GLN A 671 11.12 -14.41 -8.57
C GLN A 671 11.55 -15.82 -9.03
N GLU A 672 12.14 -16.62 -8.15
CA GLU A 672 12.53 -18.00 -8.44
C GLU A 672 11.37 -19.01 -8.30
N ASN A 673 10.36 -18.70 -7.47
CA ASN A 673 9.21 -19.54 -7.17
C ASN A 673 7.90 -18.74 -7.32
N PRO A 674 7.61 -18.23 -8.52
CA PRO A 674 6.46 -17.34 -8.72
C PRO A 674 5.10 -18.04 -8.47
N GLU A 675 5.03 -19.36 -8.63
CA GLU A 675 3.85 -20.18 -8.36
C GLU A 675 3.47 -20.27 -6.88
N LEU A 676 4.39 -19.95 -5.97
CA LEU A 676 4.13 -19.92 -4.52
C LEU A 676 3.52 -18.61 -4.06
N MET A 677 3.44 -17.60 -4.94
CA MET A 677 2.89 -16.30 -4.61
C MET A 677 1.37 -16.27 -4.81
N ASP A 678 0.64 -15.94 -3.76
CA ASP A 678 -0.80 -15.72 -3.85
C ASP A 678 -1.11 -14.38 -4.53
N PRO A 679 -1.77 -14.37 -5.69
CA PRO A 679 -2.11 -13.14 -6.39
C PRO A 679 -3.15 -12.28 -5.63
N THR A 680 -3.91 -12.85 -4.68
CA THR A 680 -4.99 -12.18 -3.95
C THR A 680 -4.51 -11.36 -2.76
N LEU A 681 -3.22 -11.40 -2.40
CA LEU A 681 -2.69 -10.68 -1.23
C LEU A 681 -3.08 -9.18 -1.27
N PRO A 682 -3.86 -8.68 -0.30
CA PRO A 682 -4.50 -7.37 -0.40
C PRO A 682 -3.51 -6.21 -0.26
N ALA A 683 -2.37 -6.41 0.40
CA ALA A 683 -1.36 -5.38 0.63
C ALA A 683 0.05 -5.91 0.45
N LYS A 684 0.98 -5.04 0.04
CA LYS A 684 2.42 -5.36 -0.04
C LYS A 684 2.98 -5.76 1.32
N ASP A 685 2.45 -5.18 2.39
CA ASP A 685 2.83 -5.46 3.77
C ASP A 685 2.43 -6.88 4.20
N SER A 686 1.54 -7.55 3.46
CA SER A 686 1.10 -8.93 3.70
C SER A 686 2.08 -9.98 3.16
N VAL A 687 3.04 -9.61 2.31
CA VAL A 687 4.00 -10.54 1.69
C VAL A 687 4.83 -11.30 2.73
N LEU A 688 5.38 -10.60 3.73
CA LEU A 688 6.17 -11.25 4.78
C LEU A 688 5.32 -12.16 5.69
N PRO A 689 4.16 -11.74 6.22
CA PRO A 689 3.25 -12.63 6.92
C PRO A 689 2.84 -13.86 6.11
N PHE A 690 2.53 -13.69 4.84
CA PHE A 690 2.17 -14.78 3.95
C PHE A 690 3.32 -15.79 3.82
N PHE A 691 4.54 -15.33 3.55
CA PHE A 691 5.72 -16.19 3.51
C PHE A 691 5.90 -16.96 4.82
N ILE A 692 5.77 -16.26 5.97
CA ILE A 692 5.91 -16.87 7.31
C ILE A 692 4.89 -18.00 7.49
N MET A 693 3.66 -17.80 7.07
CA MET A 693 2.58 -18.76 7.25
C MET A 693 2.66 -19.93 6.26
N GLN A 694 3.08 -19.68 5.03
CA GLN A 694 3.12 -20.69 3.98
C GLN A 694 4.39 -21.54 4.02
N ASN A 695 5.56 -20.91 4.23
CA ASN A 695 6.85 -21.54 3.98
C ASN A 695 7.64 -21.91 5.24
N LEU A 696 7.21 -21.49 6.43
CA LEU A 696 7.94 -21.79 7.65
C LEU A 696 7.30 -22.93 8.45
N PRO A 697 8.12 -23.74 9.16
CA PRO A 697 7.60 -24.80 10.01
C PRO A 697 6.67 -24.28 11.10
N VAL A 698 5.63 -25.06 11.40
CA VAL A 698 4.67 -24.75 12.49
C VAL A 698 5.44 -24.60 13.81
N GLY A 699 5.14 -23.57 14.58
CA GLY A 699 5.87 -23.17 15.79
C GLY A 699 6.95 -22.12 15.51
N VAL A 700 7.73 -22.25 14.44
CA VAL A 700 8.66 -21.18 13.98
C VAL A 700 7.87 -19.98 13.47
N ALA A 701 6.82 -20.22 12.67
CA ALA A 701 5.88 -19.20 12.25
C ALA A 701 5.28 -18.47 13.46
N GLY A 702 4.80 -19.21 14.47
CA GLY A 702 4.29 -18.64 15.72
C GLY A 702 5.32 -17.77 16.47
N LEU A 703 6.60 -18.19 16.50
CA LEU A 703 7.68 -17.43 17.14
C LEU A 703 7.94 -16.09 16.43
N ILE A 704 7.96 -16.09 15.09
CA ILE A 704 8.18 -14.85 14.32
C ILE A 704 6.98 -13.92 14.45
N ILE A 705 5.75 -14.44 14.43
CA ILE A 705 4.53 -13.66 14.68
C ILE A 705 4.51 -13.10 16.12
N ALA A 706 5.02 -13.86 17.11
CA ALA A 706 5.24 -13.31 18.46
C ALA A 706 6.23 -12.13 18.43
N GLY A 707 7.24 -12.15 17.56
CA GLY A 707 8.14 -11.02 17.31
C GLY A 707 7.43 -9.78 16.76
N VAL A 708 6.45 -9.96 15.86
CA VAL A 708 5.59 -8.86 15.37
C VAL A 708 4.77 -8.26 16.51
N PHE A 709 4.18 -9.10 17.37
CA PHE A 709 3.45 -8.64 18.56
C PHE A 709 4.37 -7.96 19.56
N ALA A 710 5.61 -8.44 19.72
CA ALA A 710 6.63 -7.79 20.52
C ALA A 710 6.88 -6.35 20.07
N ALA A 711 7.04 -6.14 18.77
CA ALA A 711 7.26 -4.81 18.19
C ALA A 711 6.05 -3.87 18.37
N ALA A 712 4.82 -4.39 18.30
CA ALA A 712 3.62 -3.62 18.62
C ALA A 712 3.58 -3.23 20.11
N GLN A 713 3.76 -4.22 20.98
CA GLN A 713 3.67 -4.05 22.43
C GLN A 713 4.71 -3.06 22.98
N SER A 714 5.96 -3.09 22.51
CA SER A 714 7.00 -2.15 22.94
C SER A 714 6.64 -0.70 22.63
N THR A 715 6.09 -0.44 21.46
CA THR A 715 5.67 0.90 21.05
C THR A 715 4.44 1.37 21.84
N ILE A 716 3.48 0.48 22.08
CA ILE A 716 2.23 0.79 22.82
C ILE A 716 2.55 1.06 24.28
N SER A 717 3.25 0.16 24.98
CA SER A 717 3.61 0.32 26.39
C SER A 717 4.40 1.60 26.64
N SER A 718 5.34 1.90 25.75
CA SER A 718 6.13 3.12 25.74
C SER A 718 5.26 4.37 25.61
N SER A 719 4.32 4.35 24.67
CA SER A 719 3.37 5.45 24.47
C SER A 719 2.46 5.65 25.67
N LEU A 720 1.86 4.57 26.18
CA LEU A 720 0.96 4.62 27.36
C LEU A 720 1.67 5.18 28.60
N ASN A 721 2.88 4.67 28.90
CA ASN A 721 3.64 5.12 30.07
C ASN A 721 4.12 6.57 29.95
N SER A 722 4.59 6.97 28.75
CA SER A 722 5.09 8.34 28.51
C SER A 722 3.97 9.38 28.54
N VAL A 723 2.79 9.05 28.01
CA VAL A 723 1.60 9.93 28.09
C VAL A 723 1.11 10.03 29.52
N ALA A 724 1.08 8.92 30.28
CA ALA A 724 0.71 8.95 31.69
C ALA A 724 1.69 9.82 32.51
N THR A 725 3.00 9.70 32.22
CA THR A 725 4.04 10.53 32.85
C THR A 725 3.81 12.01 32.55
N ALA A 726 3.61 12.36 31.27
CA ALA A 726 3.35 13.72 30.83
C ALA A 726 2.05 14.29 31.45
N PHE A 727 0.96 13.55 31.40
CA PHE A 727 -0.31 13.99 31.98
C PHE A 727 -0.20 14.24 33.50
N VAL A 728 0.36 13.29 34.23
CA VAL A 728 0.45 13.41 35.69
C VAL A 728 1.40 14.53 36.13
N THR A 729 2.53 14.70 35.42
CA THR A 729 3.55 15.69 35.79
C THR A 729 3.18 17.08 35.29
N ASP A 730 2.73 17.21 34.04
CA ASP A 730 2.57 18.50 33.39
C ASP A 730 1.16 19.08 33.50
N VAL A 731 0.12 18.23 33.63
CA VAL A 731 -1.27 18.66 33.70
C VAL A 731 -1.83 18.48 35.11
N TYR A 732 -1.89 17.24 35.60
CA TYR A 732 -2.52 16.95 36.88
C TYR A 732 -1.77 17.60 38.05
N GLY A 733 -0.49 17.29 38.23
CA GLY A 733 0.35 17.78 39.33
C GLY A 733 0.79 19.24 39.19
N ARG A 734 0.67 19.84 37.98
CA ARG A 734 1.06 21.25 37.77
C ARG A 734 -0.12 22.20 37.73
N LEU A 735 -1.26 21.80 37.14
CA LEU A 735 -2.45 22.67 36.96
C LEU A 735 -3.64 22.28 37.82
N LEU A 736 -4.00 20.97 37.87
CA LEU A 736 -5.26 20.53 38.45
C LEU A 736 -5.17 20.36 39.99
N LYS A 737 -4.12 19.69 40.44
CA LYS A 737 -3.87 19.42 41.89
C LYS A 737 -2.38 19.50 42.21
N PRO A 738 -1.79 20.71 42.35
CA PRO A 738 -0.39 20.91 42.69
C PRO A 738 0.03 20.25 44.02
N GLU A 739 -0.86 20.24 45.00
CA GLU A 739 -0.64 19.71 46.37
C GLU A 739 -0.97 18.20 46.46
N SER A 740 -1.18 17.50 45.35
CA SER A 740 -1.50 16.09 45.34
C SER A 740 -0.40 15.23 45.93
N LEU A 741 -0.76 14.29 46.79
CA LEU A 741 0.15 13.30 47.35
C LEU A 741 0.67 12.32 46.27
N ASP A 742 1.81 11.72 46.52
CA ASP A 742 2.47 10.79 45.58
C ASP A 742 1.59 9.59 45.25
N ASP A 743 0.89 9.02 46.21
CA ASP A 743 -0.06 7.91 46.00
C ASP A 743 -1.24 8.32 45.10
N GLN A 744 -1.72 9.54 45.21
CA GLN A 744 -2.79 10.06 44.36
C GLN A 744 -2.30 10.21 42.89
N ARG A 745 -1.07 10.75 42.71
CA ARG A 745 -0.44 10.87 41.41
C ARG A 745 -0.23 9.51 40.73
N LEU A 746 0.24 8.53 41.53
CA LEU A 746 0.43 7.16 41.05
C LEU A 746 -0.91 6.51 40.65
N GLY A 747 -1.98 6.70 41.49
CA GLY A 747 -3.33 6.24 41.15
C GLY A 747 -3.85 6.84 39.85
N VAL A 748 -3.67 8.16 39.66
CA VAL A 748 -4.05 8.86 38.43
C VAL A 748 -3.24 8.32 37.23
N ALA A 749 -1.92 8.07 37.37
CA ALA A 749 -1.08 7.52 36.31
C ALA A 749 -1.62 6.17 35.80
N LYS A 750 -1.95 5.27 36.74
CA LYS A 750 -2.51 3.95 36.40
C LYS A 750 -3.85 4.06 35.67
N TRP A 751 -4.73 4.95 36.10
CA TRP A 751 -6.01 5.19 35.43
C TRP A 751 -5.82 5.81 34.03
N VAL A 752 -4.88 6.73 33.87
CA VAL A 752 -4.54 7.32 32.55
C VAL A 752 -4.09 6.23 31.58
N VAL A 753 -3.21 5.31 32.02
CA VAL A 753 -2.79 4.17 31.18
C VAL A 753 -3.98 3.31 30.73
N VAL A 754 -4.92 3.00 31.66
CA VAL A 754 -6.11 2.21 31.33
C VAL A 754 -7.00 2.94 30.33
N ILE A 755 -7.30 4.22 30.60
CA ILE A 755 -8.19 5.02 29.74
C ILE A 755 -7.58 5.14 28.33
N LEU A 756 -6.28 5.45 28.23
CA LEU A 756 -5.59 5.57 26.96
C LEU A 756 -5.54 4.26 26.18
N GLY A 757 -5.35 3.14 26.88
CA GLY A 757 -5.39 1.82 26.28
C GLY A 757 -6.77 1.50 25.69
N VAL A 758 -7.84 1.76 26.45
CA VAL A 758 -9.23 1.56 25.99
C VAL A 758 -9.54 2.47 24.79
N VAL A 759 -9.14 3.75 24.85
CA VAL A 759 -9.32 4.70 23.75
C VAL A 759 -8.53 4.24 22.51
N GLY A 760 -7.28 3.79 22.68
CA GLY A 760 -6.44 3.29 21.60
C GLY A 760 -7.06 2.05 20.92
N ILE A 761 -7.55 1.07 21.69
CA ILE A 761 -8.28 -0.11 21.20
C ILE A 761 -9.53 0.33 20.44
N GLY A 762 -10.32 1.24 20.99
CA GLY A 762 -11.54 1.74 20.37
C GLY A 762 -11.28 2.41 19.01
N ILE A 763 -10.29 3.32 18.95
CA ILE A 763 -9.92 3.97 17.69
C ILE A 763 -9.37 2.93 16.68
N SER A 764 -8.58 1.95 17.14
CA SER A 764 -8.07 0.86 16.27
C SER A 764 -9.22 0.06 15.65
N CYS A 765 -10.25 -0.28 16.44
CA CYS A 765 -11.42 -0.99 15.94
C CYS A 765 -12.23 -0.15 14.93
N VAL A 766 -12.31 1.17 15.14
CA VAL A 766 -12.95 2.08 14.17
C VAL A 766 -12.16 2.12 12.88
N LEU A 767 -10.82 2.23 12.93
CA LEU A 767 -9.96 2.18 11.75
C LEU A 767 -10.11 0.85 10.99
N ALA A 768 -10.18 -0.26 11.71
CA ALA A 768 -10.42 -1.58 11.12
C ALA A 768 -11.78 -1.68 10.42
N LYS A 769 -12.81 -1.06 10.95
CA LYS A 769 -14.15 -1.03 10.32
C LYS A 769 -14.21 -0.13 9.09
N MET A 770 -13.41 0.93 9.06
CA MET A 770 -13.38 1.89 7.93
C MET A 770 -12.63 1.36 6.71
N GLY A 771 -11.85 0.27 6.84
CA GLY A 771 -11.09 -0.31 5.73
C GLY A 771 -10.11 0.69 5.10
N THR A 772 -9.41 1.47 5.92
CA THR A 772 -8.57 2.57 5.42
C THR A 772 -7.33 2.07 4.69
N ASP A 773 -7.30 2.25 3.38
CA ASP A 773 -6.09 2.16 2.58
C ASP A 773 -5.11 3.28 2.96
N GLY A 774 -3.82 2.95 3.12
CA GLY A 774 -2.79 3.96 3.36
C GLY A 774 -2.61 4.41 4.82
N VAL A 775 -2.89 3.56 5.80
CA VAL A 775 -2.69 3.87 7.24
C VAL A 775 -1.25 4.27 7.56
N PHE A 776 -0.24 3.71 6.87
CA PHE A 776 1.15 4.15 6.98
C PHE A 776 1.32 5.63 6.56
N MET A 777 0.62 6.04 5.51
CA MET A 777 0.64 7.43 5.05
C MET A 777 -0.05 8.36 6.06
N LEU A 778 -1.16 7.91 6.64
CA LEU A 778 -1.83 8.61 7.74
C LEU A 778 -0.91 8.80 8.95
N PHE A 779 -0.15 7.77 9.33
CA PHE A 779 0.82 7.85 10.42
C PHE A 779 1.91 8.89 10.16
N ASN A 780 2.51 8.91 8.97
CA ASN A 780 3.50 9.93 8.60
C ASN A 780 2.94 11.35 8.60
N ARG A 781 1.67 11.51 8.21
CA ARG A 781 0.96 12.80 8.33
C ARG A 781 0.86 13.23 9.80
N PHE A 782 0.47 12.36 10.72
CA PHE A 782 0.40 12.66 12.17
C PHE A 782 1.76 13.07 12.76
N ILE A 783 2.85 12.42 12.36
CA ILE A 783 4.21 12.82 12.75
C ILE A 783 4.48 14.27 12.33
N GLY A 784 4.18 14.62 11.08
CA GLY A 784 4.40 15.96 10.56
C GLY A 784 3.63 17.04 11.31
N PHE A 785 2.34 16.79 11.62
CA PHE A 785 1.47 17.76 12.30
C PHE A 785 1.88 18.05 13.74
N ALA A 786 2.32 17.04 14.49
CA ALA A 786 2.56 17.18 15.92
C ALA A 786 4.03 17.37 16.27
N LEU A 787 4.91 16.47 15.81
CA LEU A 787 6.29 16.44 16.26
C LEU A 787 7.18 17.48 15.58
N GLY A 788 6.93 17.81 14.32
CA GLY A 788 7.70 18.81 13.61
C GLY A 788 7.69 20.18 14.31
N PRO A 789 6.53 20.81 14.52
CA PRO A 789 6.42 22.07 15.24
C PRO A 789 6.98 22.01 16.68
N LEU A 790 6.73 20.90 17.38
CA LEU A 790 7.23 20.70 18.74
C LEU A 790 8.76 20.63 18.79
N GLY A 791 9.39 19.91 17.87
CA GLY A 791 10.85 19.88 17.74
C GLY A 791 11.45 21.24 17.41
N GLY A 792 10.79 22.02 16.54
CA GLY A 792 11.16 23.40 16.24
C GLY A 792 11.12 24.31 17.48
N LEU A 793 10.13 24.13 18.36
CA LEU A 793 10.02 24.85 19.63
C LEU A 793 11.16 24.52 20.61
N PHE A 794 11.54 23.23 20.73
CA PHE A 794 12.70 22.83 21.54
C PHE A 794 14.01 23.35 20.98
N ALA A 795 14.18 23.31 19.66
CA ALA A 795 15.35 23.89 19.00
C ALA A 795 15.41 25.42 19.23
N LEU A 796 14.26 26.11 19.12
CA LEU A 796 14.17 27.55 19.43
C LEU A 796 14.59 27.86 20.86
N GLY A 797 14.15 27.03 21.83
CA GLY A 797 14.50 27.19 23.24
C GLY A 797 15.98 27.04 23.51
N ILE A 798 16.62 26.03 22.94
CA ILE A 798 18.02 25.67 23.18
C ILE A 798 18.99 26.56 22.40
N PHE A 799 18.70 26.86 21.14
CA PHE A 799 19.62 27.56 20.25
C PHE A 799 19.41 29.09 20.16
N SER A 800 18.31 29.62 20.71
CA SER A 800 18.03 31.05 20.68
C SER A 800 17.88 31.66 22.07
N ARG A 801 18.49 32.84 22.28
CA ARG A 801 18.38 33.60 23.55
C ARG A 801 17.20 34.56 23.58
N ARG A 802 16.71 34.97 22.41
CA ARG A 802 15.83 36.14 22.29
C ARG A 802 14.34 35.86 22.61
N PRO A 803 13.71 34.81 22.11
CA PRO A 803 12.28 34.65 22.18
C PRO A 803 11.80 34.42 23.63
N ASN A 804 10.76 35.14 24.02
CA ASN A 804 10.04 34.88 25.27
C ASN A 804 8.94 33.80 25.11
N GLY A 805 8.17 33.59 26.17
CA GLY A 805 7.12 32.54 26.17
C GLY A 805 6.00 32.78 25.16
N LEU A 806 5.62 34.06 24.92
CA LEU A 806 4.60 34.39 23.91
C LEU A 806 5.12 34.12 22.50
N ALA A 807 6.37 34.49 22.22
CA ALA A 807 7.00 34.22 20.93
C ALA A 807 7.08 32.72 20.65
N GLY A 808 7.44 31.91 21.65
CA GLY A 808 7.45 30.46 21.55
C GLY A 808 6.07 29.85 21.26
N LEU A 809 5.04 30.33 21.95
CA LEU A 809 3.66 29.88 21.77
C LEU A 809 3.12 30.21 20.38
N VAL A 810 3.27 31.45 19.94
CA VAL A 810 2.85 31.92 18.60
C VAL A 810 3.60 31.14 17.52
N ALA A 811 4.89 30.90 17.69
CA ALA A 811 5.70 30.12 16.77
C ALA A 811 5.19 28.69 16.62
N LEU A 812 4.85 28.02 17.73
CA LEU A 812 4.26 26.67 17.72
C LEU A 812 2.94 26.63 16.95
N ILE A 813 2.04 27.57 17.23
CA ILE A 813 0.74 27.67 16.55
C ILE A 813 0.94 27.93 15.06
N CYS A 814 1.83 28.84 14.66
CA CYS A 814 2.15 29.09 13.26
C CYS A 814 2.69 27.83 12.57
N GLY A 815 3.55 27.06 13.25
CA GLY A 815 4.07 25.79 12.71
C GLY A 815 2.96 24.78 12.43
N VAL A 816 2.06 24.57 13.37
CA VAL A 816 0.91 23.66 13.22
C VAL A 816 -0.02 24.14 12.09
N LEU A 817 -0.35 25.43 12.06
CA LEU A 817 -1.21 26.00 11.02
C LEU A 817 -0.58 25.87 9.63
N THR A 818 0.73 26.14 9.51
CA THR A 818 1.43 26.01 8.22
C THR A 818 1.41 24.59 7.70
N VAL A 819 1.67 23.59 8.56
CA VAL A 819 1.56 22.18 8.15
C VAL A 819 0.14 21.84 7.71
N THR A 820 -0.86 22.31 8.44
CA THR A 820 -2.28 22.09 8.12
C THR A 820 -2.65 22.66 6.76
N VAL A 821 -2.27 23.93 6.50
CA VAL A 821 -2.50 24.59 5.20
C VAL A 821 -1.75 23.86 4.08
N THR A 822 -0.48 23.52 4.29
CA THR A 822 0.33 22.78 3.32
C THR A 822 -0.32 21.45 2.96
N TYR A 823 -0.85 20.73 3.95
CA TYR A 823 -1.58 19.48 3.74
C TYR A 823 -2.79 19.69 2.82
N PHE A 824 -3.67 20.65 3.14
CA PHE A 824 -4.87 20.87 2.31
C PHE A 824 -4.54 21.35 0.90
N LEU A 825 -3.52 22.18 0.72
CA LEU A 825 -3.06 22.61 -0.61
C LEU A 825 -2.48 21.46 -1.42
N ASN A 826 -1.80 20.51 -0.76
CA ASN A 826 -1.25 19.32 -1.40
C ASN A 826 -2.33 18.31 -1.79
N GLU A 827 -3.36 18.12 -0.94
CA GLU A 827 -4.53 17.28 -1.28
C GLU A 827 -5.39 17.90 -2.39
N ALA A 828 -5.49 19.23 -2.43
CA ALA A 828 -6.17 19.95 -3.49
C ALA A 828 -5.39 20.01 -4.83
N GLY A 829 -4.17 19.44 -4.87
CA GLY A 829 -3.31 19.46 -6.05
C GLY A 829 -2.74 20.84 -6.43
N VAL A 830 -2.84 21.82 -5.52
CA VAL A 830 -2.29 23.19 -5.73
C VAL A 830 -0.77 23.19 -5.62
N ILE A 831 -0.23 22.33 -4.74
CA ILE A 831 1.21 22.10 -4.58
C ILE A 831 1.49 20.62 -4.71
N ASP A 832 2.69 20.27 -5.16
CA ASP A 832 3.19 18.92 -5.18
C ASP A 832 4.35 18.77 -4.18
N LEU A 833 4.05 18.25 -2.99
CA LEU A 833 5.02 18.12 -1.90
C LEU A 833 5.01 16.69 -1.33
N MET A 834 6.19 16.11 -1.19
CA MET A 834 6.38 14.81 -0.55
C MET A 834 5.86 14.86 0.90
N PRO A 835 4.96 13.94 1.34
CA PRO A 835 4.38 13.96 2.70
C PRO A 835 5.40 13.90 3.84
N LEU A 836 6.56 13.29 3.63
CA LEU A 836 7.67 13.25 4.59
C LEU A 836 8.21 14.64 4.95
N LEU A 837 8.03 15.64 4.07
CA LEU A 837 8.47 17.02 4.31
C LEU A 837 7.55 17.82 5.23
N TYR A 838 6.34 17.33 5.58
CA TYR A 838 5.44 18.04 6.50
C TYR A 838 6.08 18.29 7.87
N GLY A 839 6.85 17.32 8.40
CA GLY A 839 7.62 17.50 9.63
C GLY A 839 8.68 18.61 9.52
N ALA A 840 9.37 18.66 8.37
CA ALA A 840 10.35 19.71 8.07
C ALA A 840 9.70 21.09 7.97
N VAL A 841 8.56 21.21 7.29
CA VAL A 841 7.78 22.45 7.18
C VAL A 841 7.40 22.96 8.57
N GLY A 842 6.83 22.10 9.43
CA GLY A 842 6.44 22.46 10.79
C GLY A 842 7.64 22.88 11.66
N PHE A 843 8.73 22.11 11.61
CA PHE A 843 9.96 22.42 12.35
C PHE A 843 10.55 23.77 11.94
N LEU A 844 10.76 23.98 10.65
CA LEU A 844 11.39 25.20 10.13
C LEU A 844 10.51 26.44 10.32
N THR A 845 9.19 26.31 10.14
CA THR A 845 8.26 27.42 10.38
C THR A 845 8.24 27.82 11.84
N THR A 846 8.17 26.87 12.78
CA THR A 846 8.19 27.16 14.21
C THR A 846 9.52 27.81 14.61
N LEU A 847 10.63 27.26 14.18
CA LEU A 847 11.95 27.82 14.46
C LEU A 847 12.11 29.23 13.88
N GLY A 848 11.81 29.41 12.60
CA GLY A 848 11.94 30.71 11.88
C GLY A 848 11.03 31.79 12.46
N THR A 849 9.74 31.48 12.65
CA THR A 849 8.78 32.43 13.27
C THR A 849 9.23 32.81 14.67
N GLY A 850 9.67 31.84 15.48
CA GLY A 850 10.13 32.12 16.84
C GLY A 850 11.39 32.98 16.90
N VAL A 851 12.34 32.76 15.99
CA VAL A 851 13.54 33.60 15.86
C VAL A 851 13.16 35.02 15.45
N VAL A 852 12.30 35.19 14.45
CA VAL A 852 11.81 36.51 13.98
C VAL A 852 11.08 37.25 15.09
N LEU A 853 10.11 36.59 15.74
CA LEU A 853 9.37 37.23 16.85
C LEU A 853 10.28 37.57 18.03
N GLY A 854 11.35 36.83 18.25
CA GLY A 854 12.34 37.10 19.30
C GLY A 854 13.07 38.46 19.17
N PHE A 855 12.98 39.14 18.01
CA PHE A 855 13.50 40.50 17.89
C PHE A 855 12.62 41.53 18.63
N TRP A 856 11.31 41.28 18.70
CA TRP A 856 10.34 42.17 19.37
C TRP A 856 9.91 41.63 20.75
N LEU A 857 9.72 40.33 20.86
CA LEU A 857 9.25 39.66 22.07
C LEU A 857 10.43 38.98 22.80
N ARG A 858 11.24 39.75 23.50
CA ARG A 858 12.49 39.29 24.15
C ARG A 858 12.25 38.59 25.48
N ALA A 859 13.01 37.58 25.74
CA ALA A 859 13.07 36.87 27.02
C ALA A 859 13.82 37.70 28.08
N SER A 860 13.47 37.51 29.35
CA SER A 860 14.25 38.03 30.49
C SER A 860 15.53 37.18 30.67
N ASP A 861 16.55 37.80 31.28
CA ASP A 861 17.82 37.11 31.56
C ASP A 861 17.66 35.87 32.44
N GLU A 862 16.68 35.87 33.35
CA GLU A 862 16.35 34.72 34.19
C GLU A 862 15.90 33.52 33.36
N ASN A 863 15.03 33.74 32.36
CA ASN A 863 14.50 32.68 31.48
C ASN A 863 15.52 32.15 30.46
N VAL A 864 16.71 32.73 30.42
CA VAL A 864 17.75 32.35 29.45
C VAL A 864 18.98 31.77 30.14
N ARG A 865 19.24 32.18 31.40
CA ARG A 865 20.45 31.81 32.14
C ARG A 865 20.54 30.33 32.43
N GLY A 866 21.54 29.65 31.84
CA GLY A 866 21.76 28.20 31.98
C GLY A 866 20.78 27.35 31.17
N LEU A 867 19.84 27.94 30.40
CA LEU A 867 18.79 27.26 29.63
C LEU A 867 19.00 27.30 28.13
N THR A 868 20.10 27.94 27.64
CA THR A 868 20.51 27.92 26.24
C THR A 868 21.96 27.51 26.12
N ILE A 869 22.39 27.01 24.95
CA ILE A 869 23.81 26.64 24.70
C ILE A 869 24.76 27.80 24.91
N TRP A 870 24.30 29.03 24.75
CA TRP A 870 25.08 30.27 24.85
C TRP A 870 25.25 30.77 26.29
N THR A 871 24.43 30.29 27.22
CA THR A 871 24.41 30.73 28.62
C THR A 871 24.81 29.62 29.59
N GLN A 872 25.16 28.46 29.08
CA GLN A 872 25.78 27.40 29.89
C GLN A 872 27.13 27.88 30.40
N LYS A 873 27.33 27.88 31.71
CA LYS A 873 28.69 27.92 32.27
C LYS A 873 29.30 26.55 32.01
N LYS A 874 30.50 26.54 31.41
CA LYS A 874 31.32 25.33 31.29
C LYS A 874 31.65 24.74 32.67
#